data_878cd20cad2c2bc3439a89e2f6dc05a4
#
_entry.id   878cd20cad2c2bc3439a89e2f6dc05a4
#
_cell.length_a   1.000
_cell.length_b   1.000
_cell.length_c   1.000
_cell.angle_alpha   90.00
_cell.angle_beta   90.00
_cell.angle_gamma   90.00
#
_symmetry.space_group_name_H-M   'P 1'
#
loop_
_entity.id
_entity.type
_entity.pdbx_description
1 polymer ?
#
loop_
_entity_poly.entity_id
_entity_poly.type
_entity_poly.pdbx_seq_one_letter_code
_entity_poly.pdbx_strand_id
1 'polypeptide(L)'
;MRGQSPTSYVLRTSSLLIAARDSILARLYGVFVVLLVLPGLVVAQMVRIHLGDGAELRERGERQSESVIELAAQRGAILDRAGRALVVNTARYEVAADPTVAGFDGRAGELYAMLSRLTGRAANDYRQRVRDRASRQYVVLVRDLGEAAKEELVAADFDGLIVTGSYSRRYNYATRASHVLGHVTRDMRGVAGVEMLLDEDLQGEPGRQAVQRDRRGVVKAVVGGTRVEPRHGDNVVLTIDLVRQAILEEELARGVAEAGAEWGTAVALDPRTGAILALANVPTYDPNRAGAFSTAARRNHAVVDRIEPGSTFKLVTAVAAAESGDVGMSDVFDTGEGWRVFHGRTVKDTRGYGEITFGDAIAKSSNIVMAEAAERMGAGPLYQAARDLGFGQPTFVDLPGEVAGTLRRPEDWGRLTLTSMSRGYAVEVTPLQLAVAYAALANGGLLVRPYVVAERRDASTGETLWTARQDSVRRAFRASTSQTLMPHFEAVVSDDGTARRAEVEGLRVAGKTGTARRAADGGYTGGYRASFVGMFPVEAPEVVLAIVLHEPRNGYTGGAVAAPIFGATARRWVGTFPSIAERVAPSGSVPARPTASVPAVDGLPGVLAAQRLRAEGLTPRVDRDAPWVPVAVREGTDAEVALDRAVRLDRLGDEPASAMPDLRGRSVRQAVAWMRSLGVEVRVVGRGAVARQSVAPGGALPEAVTITGGRS
;
A
#
# COMPACT_ATOMS: atom_id res chain seq x y z
N MET A 1 -65.65 -82.05 89.48
CA MET A 1 -64.34 -82.70 89.64
C MET A 1 -63.23 -81.77 88.98
N ARG A 2 -62.27 -81.50 89.85
CA ARG A 2 -60.93 -80.87 89.50
C ARG A 2 -60.90 -79.78 88.55
N GLY A 3 -60.85 -78.52 88.81
CA GLY A 3 -59.82 -77.89 89.64
C GLY A 3 -58.61 -77.49 88.71
N GLN A 4 -58.66 -76.40 87.99
CA GLN A 4 -57.42 -75.78 87.46
C GLN A 4 -57.29 -74.39 88.05
N SER A 5 -56.18 -74.22 88.73
CA SER A 5 -55.83 -73.00 89.49
C SER A 5 -55.52 -71.80 88.61
N PRO A 6 -55.87 -70.56 89.00
CA PRO A 6 -55.70 -69.32 88.19
C PRO A 6 -54.24 -68.81 88.10
N THR A 7 -53.25 -69.55 88.65
CA THR A 7 -51.87 -69.08 88.75
C THR A 7 -51.01 -69.21 87.46
N SER A 8 -51.44 -69.99 86.45
CA SER A 8 -50.65 -70.17 85.19
C SER A 8 -50.88 -69.11 84.17
N TYR A 9 -51.93 -68.27 84.20
CA TYR A 9 -52.23 -67.23 83.23
C TYR A 9 -51.48 -65.92 83.52
N VAL A 10 -51.22 -65.59 84.82
CA VAL A 10 -50.55 -64.35 85.21
C VAL A 10 -49.03 -64.38 84.90
N LEU A 11 -48.40 -65.53 84.94
CA LEU A 11 -46.94 -65.68 84.62
C LEU A 11 -46.64 -65.65 83.10
N ARG A 12 -47.58 -66.06 82.22
CA ARG A 12 -47.40 -65.97 80.78
C ARG A 12 -47.60 -64.57 80.23
N THR A 13 -48.49 -63.75 80.75
CA THR A 13 -48.71 -62.37 80.34
C THR A 13 -47.60 -61.46 80.83
N SER A 14 -46.99 -61.67 81.98
CA SER A 14 -45.85 -60.90 82.46
C SER A 14 -44.55 -61.15 81.65
N SER A 15 -44.31 -62.41 81.22
CA SER A 15 -43.15 -62.71 80.34
C SER A 15 -43.27 -62.18 78.91
N LEU A 16 -44.49 -62.15 78.34
CA LEU A 16 -44.74 -61.53 77.03
C LEU A 16 -44.62 -60.03 77.08
N LEU A 17 -45.06 -59.36 78.14
CA LEU A 17 -44.92 -57.93 78.38
C LEU A 17 -43.45 -57.53 78.60
N ILE A 18 -42.66 -58.34 79.30
CA ILE A 18 -41.22 -58.09 79.47
C ILE A 18 -40.47 -58.26 78.14
N ALA A 19 -40.75 -59.36 77.40
CA ALA A 19 -40.16 -59.58 76.07
C ALA A 19 -40.52 -58.48 75.04
N ALA A 20 -41.76 -57.96 75.05
CA ALA A 20 -42.21 -56.85 74.26
C ALA A 20 -41.48 -55.53 74.62
N ARG A 21 -41.33 -55.27 75.92
CA ARG A 21 -40.61 -54.12 76.48
C ARG A 21 -39.13 -54.14 76.03
N ASP A 22 -38.49 -55.29 76.16
CA ASP A 22 -37.07 -55.43 75.83
C ASP A 22 -36.84 -55.29 74.28
N SER A 23 -37.77 -55.76 73.44
CA SER A 23 -37.73 -55.55 71.98
C SER A 23 -37.97 -54.10 71.61
N ILE A 24 -38.84 -53.38 72.29
CA ILE A 24 -39.07 -51.94 72.07
C ILE A 24 -37.86 -51.13 72.52
N LEU A 25 -37.31 -51.47 73.71
CA LEU A 25 -36.08 -50.82 74.21
C LEU A 25 -34.90 -51.08 73.29
N ALA A 26 -34.70 -52.28 72.74
CA ALA A 26 -33.66 -52.57 71.77
C ALA A 26 -33.82 -51.77 70.51
N ARG A 27 -35.04 -51.56 70.00
CA ARG A 27 -35.34 -50.73 68.89
C ARG A 27 -35.09 -49.24 69.19
N LEU A 28 -35.49 -48.76 70.36
CA LEU A 28 -35.22 -47.40 70.81
C LEU A 28 -33.73 -47.15 71.01
N TYR A 29 -32.96 -48.08 71.54
CA TYR A 29 -31.52 -47.99 71.63
C TYR A 29 -30.88 -47.99 70.21
N GLY A 30 -31.40 -48.85 69.35
CA GLY A 30 -30.96 -48.83 67.93
C GLY A 30 -31.17 -47.45 67.21
N VAL A 31 -32.36 -46.88 67.41
CA VAL A 31 -32.66 -45.53 66.89
C VAL A 31 -31.80 -44.48 67.58
N PHE A 32 -31.61 -44.60 68.92
CA PHE A 32 -30.77 -43.66 69.67
C PHE A 32 -29.28 -43.69 69.20
N VAL A 33 -28.75 -44.89 68.97
CA VAL A 33 -27.40 -45.08 68.45
C VAL A 33 -27.28 -44.49 67.10
N VAL A 34 -28.25 -44.65 66.16
CA VAL A 34 -28.27 -44.05 64.87
C VAL A 34 -28.33 -42.54 64.98
N LEU A 35 -29.19 -41.98 65.86
CA LEU A 35 -29.30 -40.56 66.12
C LEU A 35 -28.03 -39.92 66.69
N LEU A 36 -27.23 -40.73 67.47
CA LEU A 36 -25.97 -40.28 68.06
C LEU A 36 -24.78 -40.41 67.08
N VAL A 37 -24.74 -41.51 66.32
CA VAL A 37 -23.66 -41.80 65.37
C VAL A 37 -23.73 -40.91 64.11
N LEU A 38 -24.94 -40.61 63.58
CA LEU A 38 -25.13 -39.83 62.38
C LEU A 38 -24.59 -38.40 62.49
N PRO A 39 -24.86 -37.64 63.57
CA PRO A 39 -24.22 -36.32 63.77
C PRO A 39 -22.70 -36.43 63.94
N GLY A 40 -22.22 -37.49 64.64
CA GLY A 40 -20.79 -37.75 64.78
C GLY A 40 -20.09 -37.99 63.46
N LEU A 41 -20.70 -38.75 62.57
CA LEU A 41 -20.21 -38.96 61.23
C LEU A 41 -20.22 -37.63 60.36
N VAL A 42 -21.29 -36.84 60.51
CA VAL A 42 -21.37 -35.53 59.85
C VAL A 42 -20.27 -34.60 60.35
N VAL A 43 -20.04 -34.54 61.68
CA VAL A 43 -18.95 -33.72 62.25
C VAL A 43 -17.59 -34.26 61.80
N ALA A 44 -17.38 -35.59 61.86
CA ALA A 44 -16.13 -36.17 61.35
C ALA A 44 -15.88 -35.88 59.91
N GLN A 45 -16.92 -35.91 59.04
CA GLN A 45 -16.84 -35.54 57.62
C GLN A 45 -16.60 -34.06 57.45
N MET A 46 -17.23 -33.18 58.23
CA MET A 46 -16.94 -31.73 58.21
C MET A 46 -15.49 -31.43 58.59
N VAL A 47 -14.97 -32.09 59.63
CA VAL A 47 -13.58 -31.97 60.11
C VAL A 47 -12.63 -32.44 58.99
N ARG A 48 -12.92 -33.58 58.37
CA ARG A 48 -12.14 -34.07 57.21
C ARG A 48 -12.14 -33.13 56.08
N ILE A 49 -13.30 -32.57 55.66
CA ILE A 49 -13.41 -31.61 54.61
C ILE A 49 -12.66 -30.32 54.96
N HIS A 50 -12.74 -29.84 56.21
CA HIS A 50 -12.09 -28.58 56.61
C HIS A 50 -10.59 -28.74 56.83
N LEU A 51 -10.08 -29.80 57.36
CA LEU A 51 -8.67 -29.96 57.72
C LEU A 51 -7.87 -30.80 56.71
N GLY A 52 -8.53 -31.77 56.04
CA GLY A 52 -7.87 -32.63 55.06
C GLY A 52 -8.05 -32.18 53.64
N ASP A 53 -9.29 -32.09 53.19
CA ASP A 53 -9.61 -31.85 51.77
C ASP A 53 -9.85 -30.38 51.46
N GLY A 54 -9.85 -29.48 52.46
CA GLY A 54 -10.23 -28.07 52.31
C GLY A 54 -9.31 -27.25 51.42
N ALA A 55 -8.03 -27.56 51.42
CA ALA A 55 -7.06 -26.87 50.52
C ALA A 55 -7.29 -27.32 49.09
N GLU A 56 -7.45 -28.62 48.85
CA GLU A 56 -7.68 -29.17 47.49
C GLU A 56 -9.05 -28.76 46.93
N LEU A 57 -10.07 -28.69 47.76
CA LEU A 57 -11.40 -28.22 47.35
C LEU A 57 -11.41 -26.71 47.05
N ARG A 58 -10.66 -25.91 47.80
CA ARG A 58 -10.46 -24.49 47.48
C ARG A 58 -9.72 -24.35 46.15
N GLU A 59 -8.62 -25.07 45.98
CA GLU A 59 -7.85 -25.03 44.72
C GLU A 59 -8.69 -25.52 43.53
N ARG A 60 -9.52 -26.55 43.68
CA ARG A 60 -10.48 -26.96 42.65
C ARG A 60 -11.56 -25.91 42.40
N GLY A 61 -12.07 -25.27 43.46
CA GLY A 61 -13.05 -24.16 43.34
C GLY A 61 -12.44 -22.93 42.67
N GLU A 62 -11.21 -22.60 42.97
CA GLU A 62 -10.45 -21.53 42.34
C GLU A 62 -10.22 -21.84 40.86
N ARG A 63 -9.74 -23.04 40.53
CA ARG A 63 -9.58 -23.49 39.14
C ARG A 63 -10.89 -23.52 38.36
N GLN A 64 -12.01 -23.83 38.98
CA GLN A 64 -13.34 -23.82 38.35
C GLN A 64 -13.89 -22.40 38.15
N SER A 65 -13.47 -21.43 38.95
CA SER A 65 -13.89 -20.03 38.86
C SER A 65 -12.92 -19.18 38.04
N GLU A 66 -11.70 -19.66 37.82
CA GLU A 66 -10.74 -19.00 36.96
C GLU A 66 -11.11 -19.17 35.48
N SER A 67 -11.17 -18.06 34.77
CA SER A 67 -11.32 -18.04 33.33
C SER A 67 -10.31 -17.03 32.74
N VAL A 68 -9.84 -17.34 31.56
CA VAL A 68 -8.98 -16.40 30.80
C VAL A 68 -9.86 -15.55 29.92
N ILE A 69 -9.77 -14.23 30.08
CA ILE A 69 -10.34 -13.28 29.14
C ILE A 69 -9.27 -12.85 28.17
N GLU A 70 -9.65 -12.72 26.93
CA GLU A 70 -8.81 -12.18 25.86
C GLU A 70 -8.89 -10.66 25.89
N LEU A 71 -7.73 -10.00 25.93
CA LEU A 71 -7.63 -8.55 25.83
C LEU A 71 -7.45 -8.19 24.34
N ALA A 72 -8.43 -7.55 23.76
CA ALA A 72 -8.41 -7.24 22.34
C ALA A 72 -7.22 -6.34 21.96
N ALA A 73 -6.44 -6.76 20.98
CA ALA A 73 -5.46 -5.89 20.33
C ALA A 73 -6.17 -4.86 19.45
N GLN A 74 -5.63 -3.65 19.40
CA GLN A 74 -6.08 -2.67 18.44
C GLN A 74 -5.42 -2.94 17.09
N ARG A 75 -6.20 -2.90 16.02
CA ARG A 75 -5.67 -2.96 14.66
C ARG A 75 -4.90 -1.68 14.35
N GLY A 76 -3.72 -1.77 13.76
CA GLY A 76 -2.86 -0.64 13.44
C GLY A 76 -3.60 0.44 12.62
N ALA A 77 -3.27 1.71 12.83
CA ALA A 77 -3.81 2.81 12.04
C ALA A 77 -3.18 2.84 10.64
N ILE A 78 -3.93 3.34 9.65
CA ILE A 78 -3.39 3.63 8.31
C ILE A 78 -3.34 5.15 8.15
N LEU A 79 -2.14 5.64 7.84
CA LEU A 79 -1.83 7.07 7.73
C LEU A 79 -1.49 7.41 6.27
N ASP A 80 -1.73 8.64 5.87
CA ASP A 80 -1.19 9.15 4.61
C ASP A 80 0.30 9.54 4.75
N ARG A 81 0.93 9.94 3.67
CA ARG A 81 2.34 10.34 3.64
C ARG A 81 2.71 11.51 4.58
N ALA A 82 1.73 12.33 4.96
CA ALA A 82 1.89 13.45 5.89
C ALA A 82 1.55 13.07 7.34
N GLY A 83 1.25 11.79 7.62
CA GLY A 83 0.89 11.30 8.95
C GLY A 83 -0.57 11.53 9.33
N ARG A 84 -1.44 11.96 8.40
CA ARG A 84 -2.87 12.13 8.66
C ARG A 84 -3.55 10.78 8.72
N ALA A 85 -4.35 10.55 9.77
CA ALA A 85 -5.03 9.28 9.98
C ALA A 85 -6.17 9.06 8.97
N LEU A 86 -5.97 8.15 8.02
CA LEU A 86 -6.97 7.73 7.04
C LEU A 86 -7.92 6.72 7.65
N VAL A 87 -7.39 5.78 8.42
CA VAL A 87 -8.16 4.69 9.03
C VAL A 87 -7.71 4.50 10.47
N VAL A 88 -8.68 4.46 11.38
CA VAL A 88 -8.46 4.28 12.82
C VAL A 88 -9.43 3.25 13.38
N ASN A 89 -9.23 2.89 14.66
CA ASN A 89 -10.21 2.12 15.40
C ASN A 89 -11.09 3.05 16.24
N THR A 90 -12.35 2.67 16.38
CA THR A 90 -13.28 3.30 17.31
C THR A 90 -13.70 2.25 18.33
N ALA A 91 -13.63 2.59 19.62
CA ALA A 91 -14.12 1.71 20.68
C ALA A 91 -15.63 1.47 20.49
N ARG A 92 -16.01 0.21 20.56
CA ARG A 92 -17.40 -0.25 20.45
C ARG A 92 -17.65 -1.30 21.50
N TYR A 93 -18.90 -1.54 21.77
CA TYR A 93 -19.29 -2.50 22.80
C TYR A 93 -20.33 -3.46 22.26
N GLU A 94 -20.05 -4.74 22.46
CA GLU A 94 -21.06 -5.79 22.30
C GLU A 94 -21.85 -5.90 23.62
N VAL A 95 -23.15 -5.86 23.50
CA VAL A 95 -24.07 -6.04 24.61
C VAL A 95 -24.76 -7.37 24.44
N ALA A 96 -24.55 -8.26 25.38
CA ALA A 96 -25.23 -9.54 25.48
C ALA A 96 -26.02 -9.60 26.80
N ALA A 97 -26.97 -10.53 26.87
CA ALA A 97 -27.72 -10.83 28.08
C ALA A 97 -27.59 -12.30 28.44
N ASP A 98 -27.53 -12.58 29.73
CA ASP A 98 -27.78 -13.90 30.30
C ASP A 98 -29.18 -13.93 30.93
N PRO A 99 -30.18 -14.46 30.24
CA PRO A 99 -31.56 -14.51 30.73
C PRO A 99 -31.76 -15.54 31.87
N THR A 100 -30.72 -16.33 32.23
CA THR A 100 -30.80 -17.31 33.34
C THR A 100 -30.46 -16.69 34.69
N VAL A 101 -29.97 -15.45 34.69
CA VAL A 101 -29.65 -14.72 35.92
C VAL A 101 -30.93 -14.32 36.65
N ALA A 102 -30.98 -14.59 37.96
CA ALA A 102 -32.10 -14.19 38.78
C ALA A 102 -32.27 -12.65 38.76
N GLY A 103 -33.50 -12.19 38.54
CA GLY A 103 -33.82 -10.75 38.41
C GLY A 103 -33.90 -10.26 36.96
N PHE A 104 -33.34 -10.96 35.99
CA PHE A 104 -33.36 -10.54 34.57
C PHE A 104 -34.78 -10.28 34.05
N ASP A 105 -35.69 -11.25 34.22
CA ASP A 105 -37.06 -11.17 33.70
C ASP A 105 -37.83 -9.98 34.27
N GLY A 106 -37.55 -9.59 35.53
CA GLY A 106 -38.23 -8.46 36.19
C GLY A 106 -37.99 -7.12 35.55
N ARG A 107 -36.79 -6.90 34.96
CA ARG A 107 -36.39 -5.65 34.34
C ARG A 107 -36.09 -5.77 32.85
N ALA A 108 -36.31 -6.93 32.24
CA ALA A 108 -36.04 -7.17 30.83
C ALA A 108 -36.78 -6.18 29.91
N GLY A 109 -38.02 -5.81 30.27
CA GLY A 109 -38.79 -4.81 29.52
C GLY A 109 -38.15 -3.43 29.49
N GLU A 110 -37.57 -2.99 30.62
CA GLU A 110 -36.83 -1.72 30.73
C GLU A 110 -35.58 -1.74 29.88
N LEU A 111 -34.82 -2.87 29.96
CA LEU A 111 -33.60 -3.08 29.13
C LEU A 111 -33.93 -2.99 27.63
N TYR A 112 -35.00 -3.66 27.17
CA TYR A 112 -35.37 -3.61 25.75
C TYR A 112 -35.83 -2.22 25.31
N ALA A 113 -36.56 -1.49 26.16
CA ALA A 113 -36.94 -0.12 25.89
C ALA A 113 -35.74 0.81 25.81
N MET A 114 -34.77 0.65 26.73
CA MET A 114 -33.52 1.41 26.71
C MET A 114 -32.69 1.13 25.47
N LEU A 115 -32.49 -0.14 25.13
CA LEU A 115 -31.78 -0.53 23.91
C LEU A 115 -32.48 0.00 22.66
N SER A 116 -33.82 0.01 22.64
CA SER A 116 -34.60 0.60 21.55
C SER A 116 -34.29 2.08 21.35
N ARG A 117 -34.27 2.83 22.46
CA ARG A 117 -33.95 4.27 22.45
C ARG A 117 -32.49 4.52 21.99
N LEU A 118 -31.54 3.74 22.48
CA LEU A 118 -30.12 3.92 22.18
C LEU A 118 -29.72 3.51 20.75
N THR A 119 -30.45 2.55 20.15
CA THR A 119 -30.09 1.97 18.85
C THR A 119 -31.06 2.29 17.72
N GLY A 120 -32.24 2.80 18.05
CA GLY A 120 -33.36 3.02 17.09
C GLY A 120 -34.07 1.73 16.62
N ARG A 121 -33.74 0.55 17.15
CA ARG A 121 -34.40 -0.73 16.82
C ARG A 121 -35.63 -0.94 17.73
N ALA A 122 -36.63 -1.65 17.23
CA ALA A 122 -37.83 -1.92 18.01
C ALA A 122 -37.50 -2.78 19.24
N ALA A 123 -38.07 -2.43 20.41
CA ALA A 123 -37.91 -3.19 21.65
C ALA A 123 -38.34 -4.66 21.50
N ASN A 124 -39.31 -4.94 20.64
CA ASN A 124 -39.80 -6.28 20.36
C ASN A 124 -38.76 -7.17 19.67
N ASP A 125 -37.85 -6.61 18.89
CA ASP A 125 -36.76 -7.36 18.23
C ASP A 125 -35.80 -7.96 19.27
N TYR A 126 -35.52 -7.21 20.34
CA TYR A 126 -34.68 -7.72 21.44
C TYR A 126 -35.39 -8.80 22.25
N ARG A 127 -36.70 -8.61 22.51
CA ARG A 127 -37.53 -9.61 23.18
C ARG A 127 -37.56 -10.91 22.37
N GLN A 128 -37.71 -10.82 21.06
CA GLN A 128 -37.74 -11.98 20.17
C GLN A 128 -36.39 -12.70 20.16
N ARG A 129 -35.26 -11.98 20.06
CA ARG A 129 -33.92 -12.55 20.13
C ARG A 129 -33.67 -13.34 21.42
N VAL A 130 -34.11 -12.83 22.57
CA VAL A 130 -34.02 -13.55 23.84
C VAL A 130 -34.93 -14.76 23.88
N ARG A 131 -36.11 -14.71 23.27
CA ARG A 131 -37.05 -15.83 23.17
C ARG A 131 -36.51 -16.92 22.23
N ASP A 132 -36.02 -16.55 21.06
CA ASP A 132 -35.57 -17.47 19.98
C ASP A 132 -34.11 -17.88 20.14
N ARG A 133 -33.53 -17.67 21.30
CA ARG A 133 -32.10 -17.83 21.58
C ARG A 133 -31.54 -19.23 21.29
N ALA A 134 -30.38 -19.28 20.62
CA ALA A 134 -29.63 -20.51 20.45
C ALA A 134 -28.83 -20.90 21.70
N SER A 135 -28.42 -19.93 22.55
CA SER A 135 -27.73 -20.12 23.81
C SER A 135 -28.64 -19.72 24.96
N ARG A 136 -28.59 -20.50 26.08
CA ARG A 136 -29.37 -20.18 27.29
C ARG A 136 -28.73 -19.06 28.12
N GLN A 137 -27.41 -18.87 28.05
CA GLN A 137 -26.64 -18.01 28.97
C GLN A 137 -25.99 -16.82 28.28
N TYR A 138 -25.99 -16.76 26.93
CA TYR A 138 -25.34 -15.69 26.19
C TYR A 138 -26.16 -15.35 24.93
N VAL A 139 -26.87 -14.26 24.98
CA VAL A 139 -27.70 -13.78 23.89
C VAL A 139 -27.23 -12.38 23.45
N VAL A 140 -26.58 -12.28 22.30
CA VAL A 140 -26.12 -11.00 21.78
C VAL A 140 -27.31 -10.12 21.36
N LEU A 141 -27.45 -8.97 22.02
CA LEU A 141 -28.52 -7.98 21.74
C LEU A 141 -28.03 -6.90 20.78
N VAL A 142 -26.88 -6.30 21.04
CA VAL A 142 -26.26 -5.24 20.23
C VAL A 142 -24.78 -5.54 20.03
N ARG A 143 -24.26 -5.38 18.81
CA ARG A 143 -22.84 -5.63 18.51
C ARG A 143 -22.01 -4.37 18.28
N ASP A 144 -22.61 -3.21 18.25
CA ASP A 144 -21.95 -1.95 17.86
C ASP A 144 -22.53 -0.78 18.66
N LEU A 145 -22.37 -0.83 19.98
CA LEU A 145 -22.80 0.22 20.88
C LEU A 145 -21.66 1.24 21.08
N GLY A 146 -21.96 2.53 21.00
CA GLY A 146 -20.99 3.59 21.26
C GLY A 146 -20.73 3.81 22.75
N GLU A 147 -19.64 4.51 23.09
CA GLU A 147 -19.20 4.76 24.48
C GLU A 147 -20.29 5.41 25.34
N ALA A 148 -20.87 6.53 24.90
CA ALA A 148 -21.90 7.24 25.67
C ALA A 148 -23.12 6.35 25.95
N ALA A 149 -23.56 5.56 24.97
CA ALA A 149 -24.67 4.63 25.14
C ALA A 149 -24.32 3.47 26.07
N LYS A 150 -23.06 3.00 26.05
CA LYS A 150 -22.54 2.00 27.00
C LYS A 150 -22.52 2.54 28.44
N GLU A 151 -22.05 3.76 28.66
CA GLU A 151 -22.04 4.40 29.98
C GLU A 151 -23.44 4.47 30.57
N GLU A 152 -24.41 4.91 29.77
CA GLU A 152 -25.82 4.97 30.19
C GLU A 152 -26.39 3.58 30.51
N LEU A 153 -26.06 2.57 29.68
CA LEU A 153 -26.53 1.20 29.88
C LEU A 153 -25.91 0.54 31.13
N VAL A 154 -24.61 0.76 31.37
CA VAL A 154 -23.91 0.23 32.57
C VAL A 154 -24.42 0.91 33.84
N ALA A 155 -24.69 2.23 33.80
CA ALA A 155 -25.24 2.97 34.96
C ALA A 155 -26.64 2.49 35.36
N ALA A 156 -27.39 1.88 34.46
CA ALA A 156 -28.71 1.34 34.76
C ALA A 156 -28.69 0.00 35.55
N ASP A 157 -27.52 -0.65 35.62
CA ASP A 157 -27.25 -1.86 36.44
C ASP A 157 -28.31 -2.96 36.25
N PHE A 158 -28.45 -3.52 35.07
CA PHE A 158 -29.35 -4.62 34.76
C PHE A 158 -28.73 -5.97 35.13
N ASP A 159 -29.49 -6.79 35.82
CA ASP A 159 -29.11 -8.19 36.10
C ASP A 159 -28.90 -8.97 34.80
N GLY A 160 -27.82 -9.75 34.73
CA GLY A 160 -27.51 -10.57 33.54
C GLY A 160 -27.05 -9.81 32.32
N LEU A 161 -26.76 -8.51 32.43
CA LEU A 161 -26.19 -7.72 31.36
C LEU A 161 -24.70 -8.00 31.23
N ILE A 162 -24.23 -8.29 30.02
CA ILE A 162 -22.82 -8.54 29.69
C ILE A 162 -22.41 -7.51 28.65
N VAL A 163 -21.47 -6.64 29.01
CA VAL A 163 -20.92 -5.64 28.09
C VAL A 163 -19.45 -5.96 27.85
N THR A 164 -19.12 -6.25 26.61
CA THR A 164 -17.76 -6.59 26.19
C THR A 164 -17.22 -5.52 25.26
N GLY A 165 -16.05 -4.99 25.58
CA GLY A 165 -15.35 -4.03 24.71
C GLY A 165 -14.89 -4.69 23.41
N SER A 166 -15.09 -4.02 22.31
CA SER A 166 -14.62 -4.39 20.96
C SER A 166 -14.16 -3.15 20.22
N TYR A 167 -13.59 -3.35 19.06
CA TYR A 167 -13.22 -2.25 18.16
C TYR A 167 -13.95 -2.40 16.83
N SER A 168 -14.31 -1.28 16.22
CA SER A 168 -14.73 -1.23 14.82
C SER A 168 -13.79 -0.36 14.01
N ARG A 169 -13.65 -0.69 12.74
CA ARG A 169 -12.81 0.06 11.82
C ARG A 169 -13.53 1.31 11.33
N ARG A 170 -12.86 2.45 11.33
CA ARG A 170 -13.38 3.72 10.86
C ARG A 170 -12.48 4.32 9.79
N TYR A 171 -13.03 4.54 8.61
CA TYR A 171 -12.42 5.23 7.49
C TYR A 171 -12.85 6.70 7.56
N ASN A 172 -11.91 7.58 7.95
CA ASN A 172 -12.22 8.96 8.35
C ASN A 172 -12.75 9.83 7.21
N TYR A 173 -12.38 9.51 5.97
CA TYR A 173 -12.68 10.34 4.80
C TYR A 173 -13.66 9.66 3.83
N ALA A 174 -14.54 8.81 4.34
CA ALA A 174 -15.59 8.12 3.58
C ALA A 174 -15.03 7.41 2.33
N THR A 175 -15.35 7.91 1.14
CA THR A 175 -14.95 7.29 -0.14
C THR A 175 -13.51 7.56 -0.56
N ARG A 176 -12.77 8.44 0.14
CA ARG A 176 -11.41 8.83 -0.25
C ARG A 176 -10.44 7.66 -0.13
N ALA A 177 -9.66 7.46 -1.19
CA ALA A 177 -8.67 6.38 -1.33
C ALA A 177 -9.25 4.96 -1.09
N SER A 178 -10.57 4.78 -1.22
CA SER A 178 -11.26 3.52 -0.87
C SER A 178 -10.66 2.28 -1.53
N HIS A 179 -10.25 2.37 -2.80
CA HIS A 179 -9.67 1.26 -3.55
C HIS A 179 -8.23 0.93 -3.16
N VAL A 180 -7.50 1.89 -2.57
CA VAL A 180 -6.17 1.69 -2.00
C VAL A 180 -6.29 1.14 -0.59
N LEU A 181 -7.11 1.78 0.26
CA LEU A 181 -7.31 1.36 1.65
C LEU A 181 -7.94 -0.03 1.72
N GLY A 182 -8.94 -0.28 0.89
CA GLY A 182 -9.74 -1.48 1.00
C GLY A 182 -10.75 -1.39 2.13
N HIS A 183 -11.12 -2.54 2.70
CA HIS A 183 -12.04 -2.62 3.84
C HIS A 183 -11.85 -3.93 4.60
N VAL A 184 -12.39 -3.97 5.80
CA VAL A 184 -12.40 -5.16 6.66
C VAL A 184 -13.78 -5.80 6.75
N THR A 185 -13.82 -7.06 7.17
CA THR A 185 -15.05 -7.73 7.63
C THR A 185 -15.49 -7.17 8.99
N ARG A 186 -16.65 -7.62 9.47
CA ARG A 186 -17.10 -7.32 10.83
C ARG A 186 -16.14 -7.85 11.90
N ASP A 187 -15.44 -8.94 11.62
CA ASP A 187 -14.48 -9.56 12.51
C ASP A 187 -13.06 -8.97 12.33
N MET A 188 -12.98 -7.75 11.78
CA MET A 188 -11.75 -6.96 11.61
C MET A 188 -10.69 -7.63 10.71
N ARG A 189 -11.07 -8.53 9.80
CA ARG A 189 -10.16 -9.13 8.81
C ARG A 189 -10.17 -8.35 7.51
N GLY A 190 -8.99 -8.09 6.97
CA GLY A 190 -8.82 -7.41 5.69
C GLY A 190 -9.38 -8.20 4.50
N VAL A 191 -10.13 -7.54 3.61
CA VAL A 191 -10.78 -8.17 2.45
C VAL A 191 -10.27 -7.59 1.12
N ALA A 192 -9.80 -6.36 1.12
CA ALA A 192 -9.33 -5.67 -0.07
C ALA A 192 -8.27 -4.63 0.29
N GLY A 193 -7.52 -4.16 -0.72
CA GLY A 193 -6.55 -3.08 -0.59
C GLY A 193 -5.47 -3.34 0.45
N VAL A 194 -4.96 -2.29 1.05
CA VAL A 194 -3.92 -2.34 2.09
C VAL A 194 -4.38 -3.11 3.33
N GLU A 195 -5.68 -3.01 3.67
CA GLU A 195 -6.26 -3.80 4.78
C GLU A 195 -6.07 -5.31 4.58
N MET A 196 -6.20 -5.80 3.35
CA MET A 196 -5.97 -7.22 3.02
C MET A 196 -4.47 -7.53 2.89
N LEU A 197 -3.72 -6.64 2.26
CA LEU A 197 -2.29 -6.85 2.01
C LEU A 197 -1.50 -7.03 3.31
N LEU A 198 -1.79 -6.19 4.31
CA LEU A 198 -1.09 -6.13 5.60
C LEU A 198 -1.99 -6.61 6.75
N ASP A 199 -2.91 -7.56 6.50
CA ASP A 199 -3.87 -7.99 7.51
C ASP A 199 -3.18 -8.49 8.79
N GLU A 200 -2.13 -9.31 8.65
CA GLU A 200 -1.36 -9.86 9.76
C GLU A 200 -0.62 -8.77 10.55
N ASP A 201 0.06 -7.85 9.86
CA ASP A 201 0.80 -6.74 10.50
C ASP A 201 -0.14 -5.77 11.22
N LEU A 202 -1.30 -5.48 10.59
CA LEU A 202 -2.29 -4.58 11.15
C LEU A 202 -3.06 -5.18 12.33
N GLN A 203 -3.30 -6.49 12.37
CA GLN A 203 -4.21 -7.12 13.34
C GLN A 203 -3.67 -7.10 14.76
N GLY A 204 -2.36 -7.24 14.96
CA GLY A 204 -1.72 -7.38 16.26
C GLY A 204 -2.01 -8.73 16.92
N GLU A 205 -1.58 -8.89 18.17
CA GLU A 205 -1.73 -10.09 18.96
C GLU A 205 -2.54 -9.79 20.22
N PRO A 206 -3.64 -10.52 20.49
CA PRO A 206 -4.44 -10.29 21.68
C PRO A 206 -3.68 -10.65 22.94
N GLY A 207 -3.88 -9.87 23.98
CA GLY A 207 -3.42 -10.16 25.33
C GLY A 207 -4.32 -11.16 26.04
N ARG A 208 -3.91 -11.57 27.23
CA ARG A 208 -4.67 -12.51 28.08
C ARG A 208 -4.62 -12.09 29.54
N GLN A 209 -5.74 -12.23 30.23
CA GLN A 209 -5.82 -11.94 31.65
C GLN A 209 -6.65 -13.00 32.35
N ALA A 210 -6.10 -13.58 33.44
CA ALA A 210 -6.84 -14.48 34.30
C ALA A 210 -7.81 -13.68 35.18
N VAL A 211 -9.06 -14.09 35.20
CA VAL A 211 -10.12 -13.45 35.98
C VAL A 211 -10.91 -14.51 36.73
N GLN A 212 -11.40 -14.17 37.93
CA GLN A 212 -12.39 -14.96 38.63
C GLN A 212 -13.80 -14.53 38.24
N ARG A 213 -14.59 -15.48 37.79
CA ARG A 213 -16.02 -15.29 37.52
C ARG A 213 -16.85 -15.92 38.63
N ASP A 214 -17.93 -15.27 39.00
CA ASP A 214 -18.92 -15.88 39.87
C ASP A 214 -19.77 -16.91 39.11
N ARG A 215 -20.65 -17.61 39.83
CA ARG A 215 -21.60 -18.55 39.21
C ARG A 215 -22.53 -17.92 38.17
N ARG A 216 -22.59 -16.59 38.13
CA ARG A 216 -23.37 -15.79 37.16
C ARG A 216 -22.54 -15.35 35.99
N GLY A 217 -21.24 -15.74 35.93
CA GLY A 217 -20.32 -15.34 34.83
C GLY A 217 -19.77 -13.92 34.97
N VAL A 218 -20.09 -13.20 36.04
CA VAL A 218 -19.60 -11.84 36.29
C VAL A 218 -18.17 -11.89 36.79
N VAL A 219 -17.30 -11.08 36.20
CA VAL A 219 -15.91 -10.93 36.65
C VAL A 219 -15.92 -10.23 38.02
N LYS A 220 -15.51 -10.93 39.10
CA LYS A 220 -15.45 -10.40 40.47
C LYS A 220 -14.07 -9.88 40.87
N ALA A 221 -13.03 -10.48 40.34
CA ALA A 221 -11.67 -10.11 40.66
C ALA A 221 -10.73 -10.43 39.50
N VAL A 222 -9.69 -9.64 39.35
CA VAL A 222 -8.52 -10.00 38.59
C VAL A 222 -7.66 -10.90 39.47
N VAL A 223 -7.43 -12.14 39.02
CA VAL A 223 -6.53 -13.04 39.75
C VAL A 223 -5.11 -12.52 39.54
N GLY A 224 -4.35 -12.41 40.64
CA GLY A 224 -2.94 -12.04 40.59
C GLY A 224 -2.12 -13.14 39.90
N GLY A 225 -2.18 -13.18 38.59
CA GLY A 225 -1.50 -14.11 37.71
C GLY A 225 -0.96 -13.35 36.50
N THR A 226 -0.39 -14.06 35.56
CA THR A 226 0.26 -13.50 34.40
C THR A 226 -0.75 -12.75 33.53
N ARG A 227 -0.74 -11.39 33.58
CA ARG A 227 -1.37 -10.55 32.60
C ARG A 227 -0.40 -10.43 31.43
N VAL A 228 -0.82 -10.85 30.26
CA VAL A 228 -0.13 -10.60 29.00
C VAL A 228 -0.83 -9.42 28.33
N GLU A 229 -0.12 -8.31 28.21
CA GLU A 229 -0.65 -7.15 27.48
C GLU A 229 -0.83 -7.46 25.99
N PRO A 230 -1.86 -6.92 25.34
CA PRO A 230 -2.01 -7.06 23.90
C PRO A 230 -0.88 -6.33 23.19
N ARG A 231 -0.34 -6.94 22.14
CA ARG A 231 0.52 -6.26 21.20
C ARG A 231 -0.36 -5.68 20.09
N HIS A 232 -0.45 -4.36 20.03
CA HIS A 232 -1.22 -3.69 18.99
C HIS A 232 -0.58 -3.88 17.62
N GLY A 233 -1.40 -3.88 16.56
CA GLY A 233 -0.92 -3.99 15.20
C GLY A 233 -0.13 -2.76 14.76
N ASP A 234 0.79 -2.95 13.83
CA ASP A 234 1.68 -1.90 13.34
C ASP A 234 0.89 -0.81 12.62
N ASN A 235 1.23 0.45 12.86
CA ASN A 235 0.74 1.57 12.06
C ASN A 235 1.39 1.57 10.69
N VAL A 236 0.60 1.80 9.65
CA VAL A 236 1.05 1.82 8.25
C VAL A 236 1.00 3.24 7.71
N VAL A 237 2.12 3.72 7.17
CA VAL A 237 2.20 5.00 6.45
C VAL A 237 2.18 4.72 4.96
N LEU A 238 1.26 5.34 4.23
CA LEU A 238 1.13 5.21 2.79
C LEU A 238 1.91 6.29 2.05
N THR A 239 2.20 6.05 0.77
CA THR A 239 2.72 7.06 -0.16
C THR A 239 1.62 8.03 -0.63
N ILE A 240 0.36 7.67 -0.44
CA ILE A 240 -0.81 8.47 -0.81
C ILE A 240 -0.80 9.81 -0.07
N ASP A 241 -0.96 10.90 -0.82
CA ASP A 241 -1.23 12.22 -0.28
C ASP A 241 -2.73 12.49 -0.32
N LEU A 242 -3.34 12.67 0.85
CA LEU A 242 -4.80 12.84 0.95
C LEU A 242 -5.33 14.04 0.13
N VAL A 243 -4.55 15.12 0.03
CA VAL A 243 -4.99 16.32 -0.72
C VAL A 243 -4.91 16.06 -2.22
N ARG A 244 -3.81 15.45 -2.69
CA ARG A 244 -3.68 15.02 -4.11
C ARG A 244 -4.76 14.01 -4.47
N GLN A 245 -5.01 13.06 -3.59
CA GLN A 245 -6.05 12.04 -3.76
C GLN A 245 -7.43 12.67 -3.90
N ALA A 246 -7.79 13.59 -2.99
CA ALA A 246 -9.09 14.24 -3.01
C ALA A 246 -9.32 15.04 -4.31
N ILE A 247 -8.32 15.81 -4.75
CA ILE A 247 -8.37 16.57 -6.00
C ILE A 247 -8.55 15.62 -7.19
N LEU A 248 -7.75 14.54 -7.25
CA LEU A 248 -7.81 13.57 -8.35
C LEU A 248 -9.16 12.88 -8.45
N GLU A 249 -9.73 12.45 -7.32
CA GLU A 249 -11.05 11.82 -7.28
C GLU A 249 -12.17 12.75 -7.72
N GLU A 250 -12.12 14.02 -7.32
CA GLU A 250 -13.11 15.02 -7.71
C GLU A 250 -13.05 15.30 -9.21
N GLU A 251 -11.85 15.51 -9.76
CA GLU A 251 -11.68 15.78 -11.18
C GLU A 251 -12.02 14.55 -12.04
N LEU A 252 -11.65 13.35 -11.58
CA LEU A 252 -12.01 12.11 -12.26
C LEU A 252 -13.53 11.88 -12.25
N ALA A 253 -14.18 12.06 -11.09
CA ALA A 253 -15.63 11.89 -10.97
C ALA A 253 -16.39 12.87 -11.86
N ARG A 254 -15.96 14.12 -11.90
CA ARG A 254 -16.53 15.14 -12.79
C ARG A 254 -16.35 14.76 -14.26
N GLY A 255 -15.11 14.40 -14.66
CA GLY A 255 -14.83 14.06 -16.05
C GLY A 255 -15.54 12.77 -16.51
N VAL A 256 -15.67 11.75 -15.64
CA VAL A 256 -16.45 10.54 -15.93
C VAL A 256 -17.93 10.90 -16.17
N ALA A 257 -18.51 11.77 -15.33
CA ALA A 257 -19.89 12.22 -15.47
C ALA A 257 -20.10 13.05 -16.74
N GLU A 258 -19.23 14.01 -17.04
CA GLU A 258 -19.28 14.85 -18.25
C GLU A 258 -19.13 14.01 -19.52
N ALA A 259 -18.21 13.05 -19.52
CA ALA A 259 -18.00 12.14 -20.63
C ALA A 259 -19.11 11.07 -20.75
N GLY A 260 -19.94 10.89 -19.73
CA GLY A 260 -20.94 9.80 -19.67
C GLY A 260 -20.27 8.42 -19.75
N ALA A 261 -19.07 8.29 -19.17
CA ALA A 261 -18.30 7.05 -19.19
C ALA A 261 -18.87 6.05 -18.18
N GLU A 262 -18.74 4.77 -18.46
CA GLU A 262 -19.20 3.70 -17.59
C GLU A 262 -18.37 3.61 -16.30
N TRP A 263 -17.05 3.74 -16.46
CA TRP A 263 -16.10 3.87 -15.36
C TRP A 263 -14.86 4.67 -15.80
N GLY A 264 -14.14 5.16 -14.82
CA GLY A 264 -12.86 5.81 -15.03
C GLY A 264 -11.86 5.44 -13.95
N THR A 265 -10.58 5.45 -14.29
CA THR A 265 -9.48 5.27 -13.35
C THR A 265 -8.36 6.26 -13.62
N ALA A 266 -7.67 6.67 -12.57
CA ALA A 266 -6.51 7.53 -12.65
C ALA A 266 -5.44 7.12 -11.65
N VAL A 267 -4.18 7.10 -12.07
CA VAL A 267 -3.01 6.76 -11.26
C VAL A 267 -1.96 7.85 -11.40
N ALA A 268 -1.58 8.42 -10.29
CA ALA A 268 -0.48 9.38 -10.21
C ALA A 268 0.68 8.80 -9.39
N LEU A 269 1.88 8.84 -9.93
CA LEU A 269 3.08 8.36 -9.24
C LEU A 269 4.26 9.34 -9.41
N ASP A 270 5.17 9.31 -8.45
CA ASP A 270 6.49 9.95 -8.55
C ASP A 270 7.37 9.09 -9.45
N PRO A 271 7.80 9.57 -10.62
CA PRO A 271 8.58 8.77 -11.56
C PRO A 271 9.96 8.37 -11.05
N ARG A 272 10.50 9.08 -10.07
CA ARG A 272 11.85 8.83 -9.53
C ARG A 272 11.86 7.68 -8.54
N THR A 273 10.78 7.57 -7.75
CA THR A 273 10.70 6.62 -6.63
C THR A 273 9.74 5.46 -6.88
N GLY A 274 8.75 5.65 -7.76
CA GLY A 274 7.63 4.72 -7.95
C GLY A 274 6.52 4.89 -6.90
N ALA A 275 6.63 5.84 -5.98
CA ALA A 275 5.60 6.10 -4.97
C ALA A 275 4.28 6.51 -5.63
N ILE A 276 3.20 5.79 -5.37
CA ILE A 276 1.87 6.15 -5.84
C ILE A 276 1.34 7.29 -4.97
N LEU A 277 1.22 8.48 -5.54
CA LEU A 277 0.80 9.70 -4.86
C LEU A 277 -0.71 9.78 -4.69
N ALA A 278 -1.44 9.25 -5.67
CA ALA A 278 -2.89 9.16 -5.69
C ALA A 278 -3.35 8.07 -6.68
N LEU A 279 -4.44 7.37 -6.35
CA LEU A 279 -5.08 6.37 -7.20
C LEU A 279 -6.59 6.46 -7.01
N ALA A 280 -7.31 6.79 -8.08
CA ALA A 280 -8.74 7.01 -8.08
C ALA A 280 -9.46 6.09 -9.05
N ASN A 281 -10.67 5.65 -8.65
CA ASN A 281 -11.60 4.92 -9.51
C ASN A 281 -13.01 5.48 -9.36
N VAL A 282 -13.76 5.48 -10.45
CA VAL A 282 -15.18 5.83 -10.51
C VAL A 282 -15.90 4.73 -11.28
N PRO A 283 -16.99 4.14 -10.74
CA PRO A 283 -17.62 4.47 -9.45
C PRO A 283 -16.75 4.12 -8.25
N THR A 284 -17.00 4.76 -7.11
CA THR A 284 -16.31 4.55 -5.84
C THR A 284 -17.27 4.01 -4.78
N TYR A 285 -16.76 3.66 -3.59
CA TYR A 285 -17.54 3.13 -2.49
C TYR A 285 -17.07 3.67 -1.14
N ASP A 286 -17.93 3.62 -0.13
CA ASP A 286 -17.58 3.92 1.26
C ASP A 286 -17.14 2.63 1.98
N PRO A 287 -15.85 2.50 2.39
CA PRO A 287 -15.36 1.33 3.10
C PRO A 287 -16.07 1.07 4.44
N ASN A 288 -16.61 2.11 5.09
CA ASN A 288 -17.42 1.96 6.30
C ASN A 288 -18.71 1.14 6.05
N ARG A 289 -19.16 1.07 4.80
CA ARG A 289 -20.38 0.39 4.38
C ARG A 289 -20.18 -0.41 3.10
N ALA A 290 -19.02 -1.01 2.91
CA ALA A 290 -18.62 -1.70 1.67
C ALA A 290 -19.66 -2.69 1.14
N GLY A 291 -20.40 -3.37 2.04
CA GLY A 291 -21.49 -4.29 1.67
C GLY A 291 -22.71 -3.64 1.02
N ALA A 292 -22.88 -2.31 1.11
CA ALA A 292 -23.95 -1.57 0.46
C ALA A 292 -23.65 -1.24 -1.02
N PHE A 293 -22.42 -1.49 -1.47
CA PHE A 293 -21.97 -1.16 -2.83
C PHE A 293 -21.74 -2.41 -3.68
N SER A 294 -21.96 -2.28 -4.98
CA SER A 294 -21.75 -3.37 -5.94
C SER A 294 -20.27 -3.79 -6.02
N THR A 295 -20.01 -5.00 -6.50
CA THR A 295 -18.65 -5.47 -6.77
C THR A 295 -17.96 -4.58 -7.80
N ALA A 296 -18.68 -4.08 -8.80
CA ALA A 296 -18.14 -3.16 -9.80
C ALA A 296 -17.63 -1.85 -9.16
N ALA A 297 -18.38 -1.28 -8.20
CA ALA A 297 -17.95 -0.06 -7.51
C ALA A 297 -16.73 -0.27 -6.60
N ARG A 298 -16.45 -1.50 -6.17
CA ARG A 298 -15.29 -1.86 -5.34
C ARG A 298 -14.08 -2.33 -6.14
N ARG A 299 -14.20 -2.35 -7.47
CA ARG A 299 -13.14 -2.83 -8.37
C ARG A 299 -12.06 -1.76 -8.55
N ASN A 300 -10.81 -2.13 -8.31
CA ASN A 300 -9.67 -1.26 -8.58
C ASN A 300 -9.22 -1.41 -10.04
N HIS A 301 -9.86 -0.65 -10.93
CA HIS A 301 -9.62 -0.70 -12.39
C HIS A 301 -8.16 -0.44 -12.78
N ALA A 302 -7.40 0.28 -11.93
CA ALA A 302 -6.00 0.61 -12.22
C ALA A 302 -5.09 -0.63 -12.31
N VAL A 303 -5.38 -1.69 -11.54
CA VAL A 303 -4.49 -2.85 -11.39
C VAL A 303 -5.11 -4.15 -11.91
N VAL A 304 -6.46 -4.26 -11.93
CA VAL A 304 -7.13 -5.52 -12.29
C VAL A 304 -7.71 -5.55 -13.70
N ASP A 305 -7.81 -4.41 -14.39
CA ASP A 305 -8.37 -4.35 -15.72
C ASP A 305 -7.30 -4.29 -16.81
N ARG A 306 -7.49 -5.14 -17.82
CA ARG A 306 -6.66 -5.16 -19.01
C ARG A 306 -7.35 -4.38 -20.14
N ILE A 307 -6.60 -3.51 -20.75
CA ILE A 307 -7.06 -2.68 -21.86
C ILE A 307 -6.09 -2.75 -23.01
N GLU A 308 -6.57 -2.65 -24.24
CA GLU A 308 -5.72 -2.26 -25.36
C GLU A 308 -5.39 -0.77 -25.20
N PRO A 309 -4.09 -0.42 -25.11
CA PRO A 309 -3.67 0.97 -24.78
C PRO A 309 -3.88 1.95 -25.95
N GLY A 310 -4.04 1.46 -27.16
CA GLY A 310 -4.09 2.32 -28.34
C GLY A 310 -2.85 3.22 -28.46
N SER A 311 -3.03 4.46 -28.88
CA SER A 311 -1.92 5.37 -29.16
C SER A 311 -1.02 5.73 -27.96
N THR A 312 -1.39 5.41 -26.72
CA THR A 312 -0.46 5.55 -25.58
C THR A 312 0.69 4.55 -25.65
N PHE A 313 0.51 3.42 -26.33
CA PHE A 313 1.58 2.45 -26.59
C PHE A 313 2.63 2.92 -27.61
N LYS A 314 2.39 4.01 -28.33
CA LYS A 314 3.38 4.59 -29.26
C LYS A 314 4.67 5.03 -28.58
N LEU A 315 4.68 5.18 -27.24
CA LEU A 315 5.90 5.30 -26.45
C LEU A 315 6.84 4.11 -26.72
N VAL A 316 6.30 2.89 -26.74
CA VAL A 316 7.11 1.68 -27.00
C VAL A 316 7.73 1.73 -28.39
N THR A 317 6.95 2.12 -29.40
CA THR A 317 7.44 2.25 -30.78
C THR A 317 8.51 3.32 -30.90
N ALA A 318 8.33 4.47 -30.21
CA ALA A 318 9.30 5.55 -30.19
C ALA A 318 10.61 5.15 -29.48
N VAL A 319 10.52 4.41 -28.36
CA VAL A 319 11.69 3.86 -27.65
C VAL A 319 12.39 2.83 -28.52
N ALA A 320 11.65 1.90 -29.15
CA ALA A 320 12.21 0.91 -30.06
C ALA A 320 12.98 1.56 -31.21
N ALA A 321 12.42 2.59 -31.83
CA ALA A 321 13.07 3.36 -32.91
C ALA A 321 14.38 4.00 -32.44
N ALA A 322 14.35 4.72 -31.32
CA ALA A 322 15.51 5.43 -30.79
C ALA A 322 16.62 4.48 -30.26
N GLU A 323 16.25 3.29 -29.75
CA GLU A 323 17.20 2.31 -29.22
C GLU A 323 17.81 1.44 -30.32
N SER A 324 17.04 1.02 -31.36
CA SER A 324 17.55 0.24 -32.48
C SER A 324 18.43 1.06 -33.41
N GLY A 325 18.11 2.34 -33.58
CA GLY A 325 18.78 3.24 -34.53
C GLY A 325 18.31 3.06 -35.99
N ASP A 326 17.33 2.19 -36.23
CA ASP A 326 16.79 1.95 -37.60
C ASP A 326 15.87 3.07 -38.07
N VAL A 327 15.37 3.89 -37.16
CA VAL A 327 14.49 5.01 -37.42
C VAL A 327 14.91 6.21 -36.56
N GLY A 328 15.36 7.28 -37.22
CA GLY A 328 15.72 8.53 -36.54
C GLY A 328 14.51 9.47 -36.36
N MET A 329 14.58 10.38 -35.38
CA MET A 329 13.51 11.38 -35.16
C MET A 329 13.28 12.30 -36.31
N SER A 330 14.30 12.57 -37.13
CA SER A 330 14.27 13.40 -38.34
C SER A 330 13.92 12.63 -39.60
N ASP A 331 13.79 11.32 -39.57
CA ASP A 331 13.43 10.53 -40.74
C ASP A 331 12.05 10.93 -41.23
N VAL A 332 11.96 11.18 -42.54
CA VAL A 332 10.72 11.63 -43.17
C VAL A 332 9.90 10.43 -43.67
N PHE A 333 8.61 10.53 -43.43
CA PHE A 333 7.61 9.58 -43.84
C PHE A 333 6.48 10.28 -44.57
N ASP A 334 6.05 9.71 -45.68
CA ASP A 334 4.90 10.22 -46.40
C ASP A 334 3.62 9.54 -45.92
N THR A 335 2.68 10.28 -45.41
CA THR A 335 1.37 9.77 -44.98
C THR A 335 0.32 9.78 -46.10
N GLY A 336 0.67 10.34 -47.25
CA GLY A 336 -0.24 10.49 -48.39
C GLY A 336 -1.53 11.22 -47.99
N GLU A 337 -2.66 10.68 -48.45
CA GLU A 337 -4.00 11.19 -48.13
C GLU A 337 -4.53 10.75 -46.75
N GLY A 338 -3.68 10.18 -45.86
CA GLY A 338 -4.05 9.73 -44.53
C GLY A 338 -4.53 8.29 -44.47
N TRP A 339 -4.18 7.47 -45.45
CA TRP A 339 -4.39 6.03 -45.41
C TRP A 339 -3.30 5.25 -46.16
N ARG A 340 -3.00 4.06 -45.68
CA ARG A 340 -2.05 3.14 -46.33
C ARG A 340 -2.44 1.70 -46.03
N VAL A 341 -2.16 0.79 -46.98
CA VAL A 341 -2.44 -0.64 -46.83
C VAL A 341 -1.18 -1.38 -46.36
N PHE A 342 -1.26 -2.07 -45.24
CA PHE A 342 -0.22 -2.96 -44.73
C PHE A 342 -0.79 -4.39 -44.68
N HIS A 343 -0.14 -5.30 -45.40
CA HIS A 343 -0.53 -6.74 -45.46
C HIS A 343 -2.03 -6.94 -45.76
N GLY A 344 -2.60 -6.15 -46.65
CA GLY A 344 -4.01 -6.23 -47.05
C GLY A 344 -4.99 -5.53 -46.09
N ARG A 345 -4.52 -4.85 -45.02
CA ARG A 345 -5.37 -4.09 -44.10
C ARG A 345 -5.07 -2.61 -44.18
N THR A 346 -6.11 -1.80 -44.32
CA THR A 346 -5.98 -0.34 -44.36
C THR A 346 -5.73 0.23 -42.95
N VAL A 347 -4.64 0.95 -42.79
CA VAL A 347 -4.31 1.79 -41.63
C VAL A 347 -4.65 3.24 -42.02
N LYS A 348 -5.33 3.96 -41.11
CA LYS A 348 -5.76 5.34 -41.33
C LYS A 348 -5.26 6.26 -40.24
N ASP A 349 -4.87 7.43 -40.61
CA ASP A 349 -4.70 8.62 -39.76
C ASP A 349 -6.00 9.43 -39.69
N THR A 350 -6.04 10.44 -38.85
CA THR A 350 -7.20 11.35 -38.75
C THR A 350 -7.34 12.22 -40.00
N ARG A 351 -6.21 12.50 -40.67
CA ARG A 351 -6.08 13.23 -41.96
C ARG A 351 -4.76 12.87 -42.64
N GLY A 352 -4.61 13.21 -43.88
CA GLY A 352 -3.30 13.25 -44.56
C GLY A 352 -2.44 14.38 -43.97
N TYR A 353 -1.21 14.08 -43.67
CA TYR A 353 -0.23 15.07 -43.20
C TYR A 353 0.84 15.37 -44.26
N GLY A 354 0.81 14.66 -45.41
CA GLY A 354 1.90 14.68 -46.39
C GLY A 354 3.18 14.07 -45.79
N GLU A 355 4.31 14.71 -46.10
CA GLU A 355 5.61 14.34 -45.53
C GLU A 355 5.76 14.93 -44.13
N ILE A 356 6.00 14.09 -43.14
CA ILE A 356 6.25 14.46 -41.74
C ILE A 356 7.43 13.69 -41.17
N THR A 357 8.12 14.26 -40.20
CA THR A 357 9.18 13.55 -39.48
C THR A 357 8.61 12.49 -38.53
N PHE A 358 9.43 11.51 -38.13
CA PHE A 358 9.04 10.54 -37.12
C PHE A 358 8.71 11.24 -35.79
N GLY A 359 9.48 12.28 -35.44
CA GLY A 359 9.21 13.09 -34.24
C GLY A 359 7.84 13.80 -34.33
N ASP A 360 7.48 14.41 -35.46
CA ASP A 360 6.15 15.01 -35.65
C ASP A 360 5.03 13.96 -35.62
N ALA A 361 5.31 12.77 -36.14
CA ALA A 361 4.35 11.68 -36.11
C ALA A 361 3.99 11.24 -34.68
N ILE A 362 4.90 11.38 -33.68
CA ILE A 362 4.61 11.17 -32.27
C ILE A 362 3.59 12.23 -31.80
N ALA A 363 3.86 13.52 -32.09
CA ALA A 363 3.02 14.65 -31.70
C ALA A 363 1.61 14.58 -32.33
N LYS A 364 1.56 14.31 -33.64
CA LYS A 364 0.30 14.18 -34.40
C LYS A 364 -0.37 12.83 -34.25
N SER A 365 0.29 11.88 -33.59
CA SER A 365 -0.20 10.52 -33.34
C SER A 365 -0.49 9.73 -34.63
N SER A 366 0.36 9.87 -35.69
CA SER A 366 0.17 9.17 -36.95
C SER A 366 0.23 7.65 -36.75
N ASN A 367 -0.77 6.96 -37.25
CA ASN A 367 -0.82 5.48 -37.24
C ASN A 367 -0.01 4.89 -38.39
N ILE A 368 0.03 5.59 -39.52
CA ILE A 368 0.73 5.17 -40.73
C ILE A 368 2.23 5.15 -40.46
N VAL A 369 2.76 6.24 -39.94
CA VAL A 369 4.19 6.35 -39.62
C VAL A 369 4.62 5.32 -38.57
N MET A 370 3.82 5.11 -37.50
CA MET A 370 4.15 4.09 -36.49
C MET A 370 4.16 2.69 -37.07
N ALA A 371 3.22 2.36 -37.99
CA ALA A 371 3.18 1.06 -38.64
C ALA A 371 4.39 0.87 -39.57
N GLU A 372 4.74 1.88 -40.37
CA GLU A 372 5.88 1.83 -41.26
C GLU A 372 7.23 1.76 -40.52
N ALA A 373 7.38 2.56 -39.47
CA ALA A 373 8.55 2.49 -38.60
C ALA A 373 8.72 1.09 -37.98
N ALA A 374 7.64 0.48 -37.53
CA ALA A 374 7.69 -0.89 -36.99
C ALA A 374 8.07 -1.92 -38.07
N GLU A 375 7.60 -1.78 -39.30
CA GLU A 375 8.03 -2.64 -40.42
C GLU A 375 9.53 -2.49 -40.73
N ARG A 376 10.08 -1.26 -40.60
CA ARG A 376 11.53 -1.02 -40.78
C ARG A 376 12.35 -1.65 -39.67
N MET A 377 11.91 -1.52 -38.41
CA MET A 377 12.61 -2.06 -37.24
C MET A 377 12.46 -3.60 -37.10
N GLY A 378 11.32 -4.13 -37.52
CA GLY A 378 10.95 -5.53 -37.30
C GLY A 378 10.40 -5.82 -35.90
N ALA A 379 10.03 -7.07 -35.67
CA ALA A 379 9.35 -7.52 -34.47
C ALA A 379 10.23 -7.50 -33.20
N GLY A 380 11.52 -7.82 -33.34
CA GLY A 380 12.46 -7.94 -32.22
C GLY A 380 12.60 -6.67 -31.41
N PRO A 381 13.00 -5.53 -31.98
CA PRO A 381 13.13 -4.27 -31.25
C PRO A 381 11.84 -3.80 -30.59
N LEU A 382 10.68 -3.92 -31.28
CA LEU A 382 9.38 -3.54 -30.73
C LEU A 382 9.00 -4.39 -29.51
N TYR A 383 9.17 -5.71 -29.60
CA TYR A 383 8.92 -6.63 -28.50
C TYR A 383 9.85 -6.39 -27.31
N GLN A 384 11.16 -6.19 -27.58
CA GLN A 384 12.14 -5.95 -26.54
C GLN A 384 11.85 -4.65 -25.79
N ALA A 385 11.56 -3.55 -26.48
CA ALA A 385 11.17 -2.28 -25.87
C ALA A 385 9.91 -2.43 -25.00
N ALA A 386 8.90 -3.18 -25.48
CA ALA A 386 7.71 -3.46 -24.70
C ALA A 386 8.04 -4.23 -23.40
N ARG A 387 8.88 -5.27 -23.50
CA ARG A 387 9.34 -6.05 -22.34
C ARG A 387 10.16 -5.24 -21.35
N ASP A 388 11.06 -4.41 -21.84
CA ASP A 388 11.93 -3.57 -20.99
C ASP A 388 11.12 -2.49 -20.26
N LEU A 389 10.06 -1.98 -20.88
CA LEU A 389 9.09 -1.06 -20.27
C LEU A 389 8.08 -1.75 -19.32
N GLY A 390 8.19 -3.08 -19.11
CA GLY A 390 7.42 -3.81 -18.11
C GLY A 390 6.11 -4.41 -18.61
N PHE A 391 5.78 -4.30 -19.89
CA PHE A 391 4.55 -4.90 -20.42
C PHE A 391 4.63 -6.44 -20.49
N GLY A 392 3.49 -7.08 -20.25
CA GLY A 392 3.37 -8.53 -20.17
C GLY A 392 3.92 -9.15 -18.89
N GLN A 393 4.19 -8.33 -17.86
CA GLN A 393 4.63 -8.74 -16.52
C GLN A 393 3.88 -7.91 -15.47
N PRO A 394 3.67 -8.43 -14.24
CA PRO A 394 3.20 -7.61 -13.14
C PRO A 394 4.17 -6.45 -12.87
N THR A 395 3.66 -5.32 -12.38
CA THR A 395 4.51 -4.22 -11.88
C THR A 395 5.06 -4.51 -10.49
N PHE A 396 4.53 -5.56 -9.83
CA PHE A 396 4.81 -5.94 -8.46
C PHE A 396 4.44 -4.83 -7.45
N VAL A 397 3.37 -4.09 -7.76
CA VAL A 397 2.79 -3.15 -6.80
C VAL A 397 2.30 -3.91 -5.57
N ASP A 398 2.46 -3.29 -4.42
CA ASP A 398 1.95 -3.78 -3.15
C ASP A 398 0.43 -3.51 -2.99
N LEU A 399 -0.36 -3.97 -3.98
CA LEU A 399 -1.82 -3.98 -3.98
C LEU A 399 -2.32 -5.33 -4.47
N PRO A 400 -3.35 -5.91 -3.83
CA PRO A 400 -3.86 -7.21 -4.21
C PRO A 400 -4.59 -7.20 -5.56
N GLY A 401 -4.51 -8.31 -6.28
CA GLY A 401 -5.27 -8.55 -7.50
C GLY A 401 -4.64 -8.01 -8.79
N GLU A 402 -3.38 -7.58 -8.75
CA GLU A 402 -2.67 -7.14 -9.96
C GLU A 402 -2.64 -8.21 -11.05
N VAL A 403 -2.85 -7.80 -12.30
CA VAL A 403 -2.75 -8.64 -13.50
C VAL A 403 -1.61 -8.18 -14.41
N ALA A 404 -0.96 -9.13 -15.07
CA ALA A 404 0.24 -8.90 -15.89
C ALA A 404 -0.03 -8.23 -17.25
N GLY A 405 -1.28 -8.10 -17.69
CA GLY A 405 -1.57 -7.79 -19.09
C GLY A 405 -1.26 -8.97 -20.02
N THR A 406 -1.22 -8.70 -21.33
CA THR A 406 -0.92 -9.73 -22.36
C THR A 406 0.05 -9.16 -23.39
N LEU A 407 1.23 -9.77 -23.50
CA LEU A 407 2.21 -9.48 -24.54
C LEU A 407 2.69 -10.79 -25.14
N ARG A 408 2.24 -11.10 -26.35
CA ARG A 408 2.63 -12.33 -27.07
C ARG A 408 4.08 -12.24 -27.55
N ARG A 409 4.75 -13.38 -27.63
CA ARG A 409 6.10 -13.45 -28.19
C ARG A 409 6.07 -13.28 -29.72
N PRO A 410 7.15 -12.80 -30.36
CA PRO A 410 7.22 -12.62 -31.80
C PRO A 410 6.90 -13.89 -32.61
N GLU A 411 7.23 -15.08 -32.08
CA GLU A 411 6.96 -16.36 -32.71
C GLU A 411 5.45 -16.63 -32.87
N ASP A 412 4.63 -16.04 -32.00
CA ASP A 412 3.17 -16.18 -31.99
C ASP A 412 2.45 -15.07 -32.77
N TRP A 413 3.22 -14.18 -33.46
CA TRP A 413 2.63 -13.06 -34.16
C TRP A 413 2.11 -13.45 -35.53
N GLY A 414 0.89 -13.08 -35.85
CA GLY A 414 0.36 -13.12 -37.18
C GLY A 414 0.86 -11.94 -38.02
N ARG A 415 0.63 -12.01 -39.35
CA ARG A 415 1.10 -11.00 -40.32
C ARG A 415 0.73 -9.55 -39.98
N LEU A 416 -0.36 -9.33 -39.25
CA LEU A 416 -0.83 -7.98 -38.87
C LEU A 416 -0.41 -7.56 -37.49
N THR A 417 0.22 -8.43 -36.68
CA THR A 417 0.49 -8.17 -35.27
C THR A 417 1.49 -7.04 -35.10
N LEU A 418 2.57 -7.02 -35.87
CA LEU A 418 3.60 -5.99 -35.82
C LEU A 418 3.02 -4.59 -36.02
N THR A 419 2.33 -4.37 -37.12
CA THR A 419 1.69 -3.08 -37.44
C THR A 419 0.55 -2.71 -36.48
N SER A 420 -0.14 -3.70 -35.91
CA SER A 420 -1.18 -3.47 -34.92
C SER A 420 -0.57 -3.05 -33.57
N MET A 421 0.46 -3.78 -33.11
CA MET A 421 1.11 -3.55 -31.83
C MET A 421 1.82 -2.19 -31.80
N SER A 422 2.44 -1.75 -32.90
CA SER A 422 3.05 -0.41 -33.00
C SER A 422 2.09 0.74 -32.66
N ARG A 423 0.78 0.48 -32.73
CA ARG A 423 -0.30 1.45 -32.46
C ARG A 423 -1.09 1.09 -31.20
N GLY A 424 -0.66 0.05 -30.43
CA GLY A 424 -1.27 -0.36 -29.17
C GLY A 424 -2.50 -1.25 -29.31
N TYR A 425 -2.58 -2.06 -30.38
CA TYR A 425 -3.55 -3.15 -30.56
C TYR A 425 -2.83 -4.50 -30.48
N ALA A 426 -3.58 -5.57 -30.27
CA ALA A 426 -3.03 -6.93 -30.07
C ALA A 426 -2.09 -7.05 -28.84
N VAL A 427 -2.16 -6.13 -27.92
CA VAL A 427 -1.49 -6.08 -26.62
C VAL A 427 -2.48 -5.59 -25.60
N GLU A 428 -2.47 -6.18 -24.40
CA GLU A 428 -3.30 -5.72 -23.29
C GLU A 428 -2.40 -5.31 -22.12
N VAL A 429 -2.73 -4.17 -21.52
CA VAL A 429 -1.96 -3.58 -20.42
C VAL A 429 -2.91 -3.10 -19.32
N THR A 430 -2.40 -2.92 -18.09
CA THR A 430 -3.15 -2.23 -17.05
C THR A 430 -2.90 -0.72 -17.09
N PRO A 431 -3.81 0.12 -16.59
CA PRO A 431 -3.55 1.56 -16.43
C PRO A 431 -2.31 1.86 -15.59
N LEU A 432 -2.02 1.04 -14.58
CA LEU A 432 -0.79 1.17 -13.78
C LEU A 432 0.46 0.88 -14.62
N GLN A 433 0.47 -0.16 -15.45
CA GLN A 433 1.60 -0.43 -16.36
C GLN A 433 1.87 0.75 -17.31
N LEU A 434 0.82 1.41 -17.80
CA LEU A 434 1.01 2.64 -18.59
C LEU A 434 1.69 3.74 -17.79
N ALA A 435 1.23 4.00 -16.55
CA ALA A 435 1.84 5.01 -15.69
C ALA A 435 3.33 4.71 -15.43
N VAL A 436 3.66 3.45 -15.14
CA VAL A 436 5.06 2.99 -14.89
C VAL A 436 5.93 3.12 -16.14
N ALA A 437 5.42 2.78 -17.33
CA ALA A 437 6.15 2.93 -18.59
C ALA A 437 6.47 4.40 -18.89
N TYR A 438 5.51 5.31 -18.64
CA TYR A 438 5.73 6.74 -18.79
C TYR A 438 6.62 7.34 -17.69
N ALA A 439 6.63 6.73 -16.49
CA ALA A 439 7.60 7.09 -15.48
C ALA A 439 9.04 6.79 -15.91
N ALA A 440 9.26 5.71 -16.65
CA ALA A 440 10.59 5.45 -17.24
C ALA A 440 11.00 6.54 -18.24
N LEU A 441 10.06 7.09 -19.04
CA LEU A 441 10.35 8.25 -19.90
C LEU A 441 10.70 9.47 -19.05
N ALA A 442 9.95 9.72 -17.98
CA ALA A 442 10.10 10.88 -17.11
C ALA A 442 11.42 10.89 -16.31
N ASN A 443 11.99 9.73 -16.00
CA ASN A 443 13.19 9.61 -15.14
C ASN A 443 14.46 9.14 -15.87
N GLY A 444 14.52 9.29 -17.19
CA GLY A 444 15.72 8.96 -17.97
C GLY A 444 15.90 7.47 -18.23
N GLY A 445 14.82 6.72 -18.34
CA GLY A 445 14.82 5.33 -18.80
C GLY A 445 14.93 4.29 -17.70
N LEU A 446 14.77 4.65 -16.42
CA LEU A 446 14.73 3.70 -15.31
C LEU A 446 13.29 3.23 -15.08
N LEU A 447 13.03 1.94 -15.17
CA LEU A 447 11.77 1.34 -14.78
C LEU A 447 11.73 1.19 -13.26
N VAL A 448 10.82 1.90 -12.62
CA VAL A 448 10.63 1.87 -11.15
C VAL A 448 9.55 0.87 -10.77
N ARG A 449 9.65 0.31 -9.57
CA ARG A 449 8.60 -0.49 -8.96
C ARG A 449 7.58 0.44 -8.28
N PRO A 450 6.29 0.42 -8.67
CA PRO A 450 5.29 1.20 -7.97
C PRO A 450 4.97 0.61 -6.60
N TYR A 451 4.66 1.47 -5.61
CA TYR A 451 4.29 1.04 -4.26
C TYR A 451 3.37 2.06 -3.58
N VAL A 452 2.57 1.58 -2.62
CA VAL A 452 1.66 2.40 -1.80
C VAL A 452 2.02 2.39 -0.32
N VAL A 453 2.71 1.36 0.17
CA VAL A 453 3.15 1.27 1.57
C VAL A 453 4.54 1.88 1.70
N ALA A 454 4.65 3.00 2.41
CA ALA A 454 5.93 3.68 2.63
C ALA A 454 6.67 3.14 3.85
N GLU A 455 5.96 2.97 4.98
CA GLU A 455 6.56 2.56 6.25
C GLU A 455 5.59 1.73 7.08
N ARG A 456 6.15 0.87 7.95
CA ARG A 456 5.44 0.29 9.08
C ARG A 456 6.09 0.80 10.36
N ARG A 457 5.27 1.17 11.33
CA ARG A 457 5.69 1.74 12.61
C ARG A 457 5.05 1.00 13.76
N ASP A 458 5.80 0.72 14.80
CA ASP A 458 5.25 0.22 16.06
C ASP A 458 4.16 1.18 16.59
N ALA A 459 2.99 0.64 16.92
CA ALA A 459 1.85 1.46 17.34
C ALA A 459 2.07 2.13 18.70
N SER A 460 2.91 1.56 19.56
CA SER A 460 3.13 2.00 20.95
C SER A 460 4.28 3.00 21.04
N THR A 461 5.37 2.74 20.33
CA THR A 461 6.61 3.56 20.38
C THR A 461 6.70 4.57 19.24
N GLY A 462 6.02 4.33 18.12
CA GLY A 462 6.17 5.10 16.89
C GLY A 462 7.46 4.80 16.13
N GLU A 463 8.27 3.83 16.58
CA GLU A 463 9.51 3.42 15.92
C GLU A 463 9.22 2.84 14.54
N THR A 464 10.04 3.20 13.54
CA THR A 464 9.94 2.64 12.21
C THR A 464 10.51 1.23 12.17
N LEU A 465 9.63 0.25 11.95
CA LEU A 465 9.97 -1.17 11.85
C LEU A 465 10.42 -1.56 10.45
N TRP A 466 9.87 -0.90 9.45
CA TRP A 466 10.15 -1.18 8.05
C TRP A 466 9.90 0.05 7.18
N THR A 467 10.73 0.23 6.15
CA THR A 467 10.60 1.29 5.14
C THR A 467 10.72 0.69 3.75
N ALA A 468 9.88 1.15 2.84
CA ALA A 468 9.92 0.72 1.45
C ALA A 468 11.28 1.03 0.81
N ARG A 469 11.85 0.05 0.12
CA ARG A 469 13.01 0.28 -0.73
C ARG A 469 12.55 0.92 -2.04
N GLN A 470 13.21 2.02 -2.38
CA GLN A 470 13.03 2.66 -3.67
C GLN A 470 13.88 1.90 -4.69
N ASP A 471 13.30 0.86 -5.29
CA ASP A 471 14.04 0.00 -6.20
C ASP A 471 13.71 0.36 -7.65
N SER A 472 14.76 0.67 -8.44
CA SER A 472 14.67 0.59 -9.88
C SER A 472 14.74 -0.88 -10.30
N VAL A 473 13.74 -1.33 -11.06
CA VAL A 473 13.69 -2.72 -11.54
C VAL A 473 14.81 -2.98 -12.53
N ARG A 474 14.96 -2.06 -13.51
CA ARG A 474 15.98 -2.11 -14.57
C ARG A 474 16.07 -0.78 -15.32
N ARG A 475 17.09 -0.62 -16.10
CA ARG A 475 17.15 0.40 -17.14
C ARG A 475 16.42 -0.11 -18.39
N ALA A 476 15.28 0.47 -18.73
CA ALA A 476 14.49 0.09 -19.89
C ALA A 476 15.09 0.61 -21.19
N PHE A 477 15.71 1.80 -21.16
CA PHE A 477 16.39 2.44 -22.28
C PHE A 477 17.39 3.49 -21.81
N ARG A 478 18.22 4.02 -22.71
CA ARG A 478 19.26 5.00 -22.40
C ARG A 478 18.66 6.35 -21.96
N ALA A 479 19.35 7.06 -21.08
CA ALA A 479 18.93 8.40 -20.66
C ALA A 479 18.90 9.39 -21.84
N SER A 480 19.81 9.25 -22.80
CA SER A 480 19.81 10.03 -24.04
C SER A 480 18.54 9.83 -24.87
N THR A 481 17.97 8.63 -24.86
CA THR A 481 16.70 8.32 -25.52
C THR A 481 15.54 9.08 -24.89
N SER A 482 15.49 9.16 -23.55
CA SER A 482 14.51 10.01 -22.86
C SER A 482 14.62 11.49 -23.29
N GLN A 483 15.85 12.02 -23.30
CA GLN A 483 16.10 13.41 -23.71
C GLN A 483 15.70 13.67 -25.17
N THR A 484 15.94 12.71 -26.04
CA THR A 484 15.56 12.80 -27.46
C THR A 484 14.04 12.76 -27.65
N LEU A 485 13.33 11.91 -26.89
CA LEU A 485 11.89 11.72 -27.04
C LEU A 485 11.05 12.79 -26.35
N MET A 486 11.51 13.35 -25.21
CA MET A 486 10.73 14.26 -24.39
C MET A 486 10.14 15.46 -25.16
N PRO A 487 10.88 16.18 -26.04
CA PRO A 487 10.32 17.29 -26.82
C PRO A 487 9.14 16.88 -27.71
N HIS A 488 9.16 15.66 -28.25
CA HIS A 488 8.08 15.15 -29.10
C HIS A 488 6.83 14.77 -28.32
N PHE A 489 6.99 14.31 -27.07
CA PHE A 489 5.86 14.07 -26.15
C PHE A 489 5.32 15.39 -25.57
N GLU A 490 6.14 16.41 -25.39
CA GLU A 490 5.69 17.76 -25.03
C GLU A 490 4.87 18.40 -26.16
N ALA A 491 5.29 18.23 -27.42
CA ALA A 491 4.56 18.73 -28.59
C ALA A 491 3.14 18.12 -28.74
N VAL A 492 2.84 17.00 -28.07
CA VAL A 492 1.47 16.44 -28.01
C VAL A 492 0.49 17.40 -27.32
N VAL A 493 0.97 18.22 -26.38
CA VAL A 493 0.14 19.14 -25.59
C VAL A 493 0.03 20.54 -26.25
N SER A 494 0.82 20.81 -27.26
CA SER A 494 0.78 22.08 -28.01
C SER A 494 -0.52 22.27 -28.82
N ASP A 495 -0.69 23.45 -29.41
CA ASP A 495 -1.82 23.81 -30.25
C ASP A 495 -2.04 22.84 -31.43
N ASP A 496 -0.96 22.38 -32.05
CA ASP A 496 -0.98 21.41 -33.14
C ASP A 496 -1.01 19.95 -32.68
N GLY A 497 -0.94 19.71 -31.37
CA GLY A 497 -0.93 18.40 -30.76
C GLY A 497 -2.31 17.83 -30.55
N THR A 498 -2.35 16.56 -30.04
CA THR A 498 -3.61 15.86 -29.81
C THR A 498 -4.19 16.08 -28.42
N ALA A 499 -3.48 16.78 -27.51
CA ALA A 499 -3.85 16.96 -26.11
C ALA A 499 -3.80 18.42 -25.63
N ARG A 500 -4.13 19.41 -26.45
CA ARG A 500 -4.18 20.83 -26.06
C ARG A 500 -4.93 21.07 -24.74
N ARG A 501 -5.99 20.29 -24.47
CA ARG A 501 -6.79 20.43 -23.23
C ARG A 501 -6.07 19.99 -21.96
N ALA A 502 -4.90 19.35 -22.06
CA ALA A 502 -4.02 19.05 -20.92
C ALA A 502 -3.10 20.22 -20.56
N GLU A 503 -3.08 21.28 -21.36
CA GLU A 503 -2.26 22.46 -21.13
C GLU A 503 -2.62 23.15 -19.81
N VAL A 504 -1.59 23.57 -19.11
CA VAL A 504 -1.68 24.37 -17.89
C VAL A 504 -0.74 25.54 -18.04
N GLU A 505 -1.28 26.75 -17.96
CA GLU A 505 -0.53 27.98 -18.14
C GLU A 505 0.70 28.04 -17.24
N GLY A 506 1.86 28.33 -17.84
CA GLY A 506 3.14 28.39 -17.14
C GLY A 506 3.77 27.05 -16.76
N LEU A 507 3.08 25.91 -16.95
CA LEU A 507 3.58 24.57 -16.65
C LEU A 507 3.84 23.81 -17.94
N ARG A 508 5.07 23.35 -18.13
CA ARG A 508 5.38 22.48 -19.27
C ARG A 508 4.93 21.05 -18.98
N VAL A 509 4.13 20.51 -19.88
CA VAL A 509 3.53 19.19 -19.79
C VAL A 509 3.91 18.37 -21.01
N ALA A 510 4.37 17.14 -20.80
CA ALA A 510 4.54 16.14 -21.86
C ALA A 510 3.56 14.98 -21.67
N GLY A 511 3.13 14.36 -22.75
CA GLY A 511 2.21 13.24 -22.61
C GLY A 511 1.77 12.61 -23.93
N LYS A 512 0.77 11.72 -23.86
CA LYS A 512 0.21 11.04 -25.03
C LYS A 512 -1.26 10.71 -24.84
N THR A 513 -2.06 10.99 -25.84
CA THR A 513 -3.45 10.56 -25.93
C THR A 513 -3.57 9.13 -26.44
N GLY A 514 -4.57 8.41 -25.96
CA GLY A 514 -5.00 7.12 -26.47
C GLY A 514 -6.49 7.12 -26.79
N THR A 515 -6.84 6.45 -27.87
CA THR A 515 -8.22 6.18 -28.27
C THR A 515 -8.22 4.78 -28.88
N ALA A 516 -8.69 3.80 -28.14
CA ALA A 516 -8.77 2.42 -28.61
C ALA A 516 -10.23 1.99 -28.76
N ARG A 517 -10.54 1.25 -29.82
CA ARG A 517 -11.82 0.58 -29.95
C ARG A 517 -11.84 -0.64 -29.04
N ARG A 518 -12.97 -0.91 -28.44
CA ARG A 518 -13.13 -2.10 -27.61
C ARG A 518 -13.11 -3.36 -28.48
N ALA A 519 -12.23 -4.30 -28.12
CA ALA A 519 -12.28 -5.65 -28.64
C ALA A 519 -13.43 -6.42 -27.96
N ALA A 520 -14.24 -7.12 -28.74
CA ALA A 520 -15.26 -8.06 -28.28
C ALA A 520 -15.29 -9.24 -29.24
N ASP A 521 -16.00 -10.30 -28.87
CA ASP A 521 -16.03 -11.62 -29.54
C ASP A 521 -15.94 -11.54 -31.07
N GLY A 522 -14.74 -11.73 -31.60
CA GLY A 522 -14.43 -11.78 -33.03
C GLY A 522 -14.23 -10.45 -33.74
N GLY A 523 -14.23 -9.30 -33.06
CA GLY A 523 -14.02 -7.99 -33.72
C GLY A 523 -13.97 -6.80 -32.77
N TYR A 524 -14.05 -5.59 -33.35
CA TYR A 524 -14.13 -4.35 -32.58
C TYR A 524 -15.59 -3.87 -32.54
N THR A 525 -16.12 -3.67 -31.33
CA THR A 525 -17.45 -3.09 -31.11
C THR A 525 -17.41 -1.57 -31.31
N GLY A 526 -18.58 -0.90 -31.30
CA GLY A 526 -18.69 0.55 -31.37
C GLY A 526 -18.19 1.30 -30.12
N GLY A 527 -17.85 0.60 -29.01
CA GLY A 527 -17.36 1.20 -27.77
C GLY A 527 -15.89 1.62 -27.87
N TYR A 528 -15.53 2.65 -27.09
CA TYR A 528 -14.17 3.23 -27.06
C TYR A 528 -13.60 3.23 -25.64
N ARG A 529 -12.28 3.18 -25.55
CA ARG A 529 -11.53 3.58 -24.35
C ARG A 529 -10.71 4.82 -24.69
N ALA A 530 -10.92 5.85 -23.89
CA ALA A 530 -10.19 7.11 -24.02
C ALA A 530 -9.16 7.20 -22.91
N SER A 531 -7.93 7.54 -23.23
CA SER A 531 -6.85 7.65 -22.25
C SER A 531 -5.95 8.84 -22.51
N PHE A 532 -5.33 9.34 -21.45
CA PHE A 532 -4.22 10.26 -21.52
C PHE A 532 -3.22 9.91 -20.44
N VAL A 533 -1.95 9.85 -20.79
CA VAL A 533 -0.85 9.74 -19.83
C VAL A 533 0.04 10.95 -20.02
N GLY A 534 0.25 11.71 -18.98
CA GLY A 534 1.10 12.89 -19.01
C GLY A 534 2.01 12.98 -17.79
N MET A 535 3.00 13.87 -17.90
CA MET A 535 3.98 14.13 -16.86
C MET A 535 4.28 15.62 -16.76
N PHE A 536 4.60 16.07 -15.56
CA PHE A 536 4.94 17.46 -15.29
C PHE A 536 5.75 17.62 -13.99
N PRO A 537 6.53 18.73 -13.84
CA PRO A 537 7.04 19.61 -14.90
C PRO A 537 7.97 18.86 -15.86
N VAL A 538 8.07 19.25 -17.13
CA VAL A 538 8.93 18.56 -18.11
C VAL A 538 10.41 18.63 -17.75
N GLU A 539 10.83 19.73 -17.14
CA GLU A 539 12.24 20.00 -16.77
C GLU A 539 12.76 19.00 -15.73
N ALA A 540 11.93 18.62 -14.78
CA ALA A 540 12.23 17.66 -13.73
C ALA A 540 10.93 17.01 -13.27
N PRO A 541 10.46 15.97 -13.95
CA PRO A 541 9.14 15.40 -13.70
C PRO A 541 9.00 14.89 -12.27
N GLU A 542 7.97 15.41 -11.56
CA GLU A 542 7.59 15.00 -10.21
C GLU A 542 6.37 14.09 -10.21
N VAL A 543 5.58 14.19 -11.28
CA VAL A 543 4.32 13.45 -11.39
C VAL A 543 4.19 12.87 -12.78
N VAL A 544 3.84 11.59 -12.84
CA VAL A 544 3.24 10.95 -14.00
C VAL A 544 1.81 10.61 -13.63
N LEU A 545 0.85 11.03 -14.46
CA LEU A 545 -0.58 10.80 -14.24
C LEU A 545 -1.18 10.11 -15.46
N ALA A 546 -1.63 8.89 -15.30
CA ALA A 546 -2.38 8.11 -16.28
C ALA A 546 -3.88 8.16 -15.98
N ILE A 547 -4.70 8.46 -16.98
CA ILE A 547 -6.16 8.52 -16.90
C ILE A 547 -6.75 7.65 -17.99
N VAL A 548 -7.71 6.82 -17.63
CA VAL A 548 -8.45 5.95 -18.56
C VAL A 548 -9.94 6.06 -18.28
N LEU A 549 -10.72 6.31 -19.32
CA LEU A 549 -12.18 6.31 -19.32
C LEU A 549 -12.70 5.19 -20.21
N HIS A 550 -13.65 4.42 -19.70
CA HIS A 550 -14.26 3.30 -20.41
C HIS A 550 -15.65 3.68 -20.94
N GLU A 551 -15.85 3.44 -22.21
CA GLU A 551 -17.11 3.70 -22.93
C GLU A 551 -17.68 5.11 -22.72
N PRO A 552 -16.88 6.18 -22.94
CA PRO A 552 -17.43 7.53 -22.89
C PRO A 552 -18.43 7.74 -24.03
N ARG A 553 -19.59 8.35 -23.69
CA ARG A 553 -20.69 8.58 -24.63
C ARG A 553 -20.68 10.00 -25.19
N ASN A 554 -20.14 10.97 -24.43
CA ASN A 554 -20.06 12.38 -24.79
C ASN A 554 -18.61 12.72 -25.22
N GLY A 555 -18.22 12.33 -26.41
CA GLY A 555 -16.82 12.36 -26.87
C GLY A 555 -16.11 11.02 -26.62
N TYR A 556 -15.18 10.66 -27.50
CA TYR A 556 -14.57 9.33 -27.48
C TYR A 556 -13.03 9.36 -27.57
N THR A 557 -12.42 10.53 -27.82
CA THR A 557 -10.96 10.63 -27.94
C THR A 557 -10.33 11.00 -26.60
N GLY A 558 -9.12 10.48 -26.34
CA GLY A 558 -8.37 10.80 -25.13
C GLY A 558 -8.13 12.31 -24.96
N GLY A 559 -7.88 13.03 -26.06
CA GLY A 559 -7.73 14.48 -26.05
C GLY A 559 -9.01 15.25 -25.69
N ALA A 560 -10.19 14.69 -26.01
CA ALA A 560 -11.46 15.32 -25.72
C ALA A 560 -11.94 15.11 -24.29
N VAL A 561 -11.73 13.90 -23.70
CA VAL A 561 -12.34 13.52 -22.42
C VAL A 561 -11.34 13.19 -21.30
N ALA A 562 -10.14 12.66 -21.60
CA ALA A 562 -9.14 12.33 -20.58
C ALA A 562 -8.14 13.48 -20.33
N ALA A 563 -7.68 14.16 -21.39
CA ALA A 563 -6.77 15.29 -21.27
C ALA A 563 -7.33 16.46 -20.42
N PRO A 564 -8.62 16.83 -20.49
CA PRO A 564 -9.20 17.85 -19.61
C PRO A 564 -9.11 17.51 -18.13
N ILE A 565 -9.30 16.22 -17.74
CA ILE A 565 -9.19 15.75 -16.36
C ILE A 565 -7.75 15.93 -15.87
N PHE A 566 -6.77 15.59 -16.72
CA PHE A 566 -5.35 15.82 -16.43
C PHE A 566 -5.06 17.31 -16.21
N GLY A 567 -5.43 18.17 -17.16
CA GLY A 567 -5.18 19.60 -17.06
C GLY A 567 -5.82 20.24 -15.82
N ALA A 568 -7.07 19.85 -15.48
CA ALA A 568 -7.76 20.33 -14.28
C ALA A 568 -7.06 19.84 -12.99
N THR A 569 -6.65 18.58 -12.94
CA THR A 569 -5.91 18.01 -11.80
C THR A 569 -4.57 18.70 -11.64
N ALA A 570 -3.78 18.82 -12.70
CA ALA A 570 -2.46 19.46 -12.68
C ALA A 570 -2.55 20.93 -12.24
N ARG A 571 -3.52 21.70 -12.77
CA ARG A 571 -3.75 23.09 -12.38
C ARG A 571 -4.05 23.24 -10.90
N ARG A 572 -4.91 22.38 -10.33
CA ARG A 572 -5.23 22.40 -8.91
C ARG A 572 -4.04 22.00 -8.05
N TRP A 573 -3.24 21.02 -8.52
CA TRP A 573 -2.03 20.60 -7.79
C TRP A 573 -0.97 21.70 -7.79
N VAL A 574 -0.75 22.39 -8.91
CA VAL A 574 0.12 23.57 -8.96
C VAL A 574 -0.31 24.61 -7.94
N GLY A 575 -1.60 24.94 -7.89
CA GLY A 575 -2.13 25.91 -6.93
C GLY A 575 -2.08 25.48 -5.47
N THR A 576 -1.89 24.17 -5.20
CA THR A 576 -1.94 23.61 -3.83
C THR A 576 -0.56 23.25 -3.29
N PHE A 577 0.38 22.83 -4.16
CA PHE A 577 1.70 22.34 -3.76
C PHE A 577 2.80 23.30 -4.18
N PRO A 578 3.45 24.00 -3.24
CA PRO A 578 4.50 25.00 -3.54
C PRO A 578 5.66 24.43 -4.35
N SER A 579 6.06 23.17 -4.10
CA SER A 579 7.15 22.52 -4.85
C SER A 579 6.90 22.43 -6.35
N ILE A 580 5.64 22.31 -6.76
CA ILE A 580 5.25 22.35 -8.18
C ILE A 580 5.09 23.81 -8.62
N ALA A 581 4.46 24.66 -7.79
CA ALA A 581 4.18 26.06 -8.10
C ALA A 581 5.46 26.88 -8.35
N GLU A 582 6.52 26.64 -7.61
CA GLU A 582 7.83 27.30 -7.75
C GLU A 582 8.48 27.06 -9.12
N ARG A 583 8.05 26.01 -9.84
CA ARG A 583 8.54 25.67 -11.19
C ARG A 583 7.62 26.14 -12.31
N VAL A 584 6.51 26.78 -11.97
CA VAL A 584 5.63 27.40 -12.95
C VAL A 584 6.22 28.75 -13.33
N ALA A 585 6.63 28.89 -14.58
CA ALA A 585 7.13 30.16 -15.07
C ALA A 585 6.02 31.22 -15.08
N PRO A 586 6.25 32.47 -14.63
CA PRO A 586 5.32 33.55 -14.86
C PRO A 586 5.04 33.68 -16.38
N SER A 587 3.78 33.91 -16.74
CA SER A 587 3.38 34.06 -18.15
C SER A 587 4.28 35.06 -18.88
N GLY A 588 5.04 34.61 -19.87
CA GLY A 588 5.97 35.42 -20.65
C GLY A 588 7.44 35.36 -20.24
N SER A 589 7.84 34.63 -19.20
CA SER A 589 9.24 34.37 -18.86
C SER A 589 9.63 32.94 -19.26
N VAL A 590 10.68 32.80 -20.05
CA VAL A 590 11.37 31.50 -20.17
C VAL A 590 11.99 31.22 -18.80
N PRO A 591 11.69 30.09 -18.14
CA PRO A 591 12.28 29.79 -16.82
C PRO A 591 13.80 29.81 -16.96
N ALA A 592 14.48 30.54 -16.08
CA ALA A 592 15.91 30.43 -15.97
C ALA A 592 16.23 28.95 -15.65
N ARG A 593 17.09 28.34 -16.46
CA ARG A 593 17.52 26.95 -16.21
C ARG A 593 18.15 26.90 -14.83
N PRO A 594 17.78 25.91 -13.99
CA PRO A 594 18.43 25.78 -12.70
C PRO A 594 19.93 25.59 -12.93
N THR A 595 20.71 26.44 -12.31
CA THR A 595 22.17 26.46 -12.41
C THR A 595 22.76 26.01 -11.08
N ALA A 596 23.89 25.35 -11.12
CA ALA A 596 24.70 25.06 -9.94
C ALA A 596 26.13 25.55 -10.21
N SER A 597 26.79 26.06 -9.19
CA SER A 597 28.20 26.39 -9.27
C SER A 597 29.03 25.10 -9.42
N VAL A 598 30.00 25.14 -10.34
CA VAL A 598 30.92 24.00 -10.51
C VAL A 598 31.89 23.99 -9.34
N PRO A 599 31.87 22.94 -8.48
CA PRO A 599 32.83 22.88 -7.36
C PRO A 599 34.24 22.67 -7.88
N ALA A 600 35.22 23.15 -7.15
CA ALA A 600 36.64 22.95 -7.49
C ALA A 600 36.97 21.45 -7.50
N VAL A 601 37.19 20.92 -8.69
CA VAL A 601 37.50 19.49 -8.92
C VAL A 601 38.83 19.27 -9.64
N ASP A 602 39.52 20.36 -10.00
CA ASP A 602 40.80 20.30 -10.69
C ASP A 602 41.85 19.53 -9.88
N GLY A 603 42.61 18.67 -10.55
CA GLY A 603 43.57 17.80 -9.91
C GLY A 603 43.01 16.61 -9.14
N LEU A 604 41.70 16.44 -9.04
CA LEU A 604 41.08 15.25 -8.46
C LEU A 604 41.07 14.12 -9.50
N PRO A 605 41.21 12.85 -9.08
CA PRO A 605 40.90 11.72 -9.95
C PRO A 605 39.49 11.82 -10.51
N GLY A 606 39.31 11.48 -11.80
CA GLY A 606 38.03 11.64 -12.50
C GLY A 606 36.84 11.04 -11.77
N VAL A 607 37.00 9.92 -11.07
CA VAL A 607 35.94 9.31 -10.24
C VAL A 607 35.53 10.21 -9.07
N LEU A 608 36.50 10.83 -8.38
CA LEU A 608 36.24 11.71 -7.23
C LEU A 608 35.68 13.06 -7.70
N ALA A 609 36.19 13.58 -8.80
CA ALA A 609 35.65 14.77 -9.46
C ALA A 609 34.18 14.56 -9.86
N ALA A 610 33.88 13.42 -10.49
CA ALA A 610 32.53 13.05 -10.86
C ALA A 610 31.59 12.87 -9.65
N GLN A 611 32.07 12.31 -8.56
CA GLN A 611 31.28 12.17 -7.32
C GLN A 611 30.96 13.55 -6.72
N ARG A 612 31.92 14.48 -6.72
CA ARG A 612 31.75 15.82 -6.19
C ARG A 612 30.77 16.65 -7.04
N LEU A 613 30.85 16.55 -8.36
CA LEU A 613 29.92 17.19 -9.28
C LEU A 613 28.48 16.66 -9.10
N ARG A 614 28.31 15.34 -8.93
CA ARG A 614 26.97 14.75 -8.68
C ARG A 614 26.37 15.19 -7.34
N ALA A 615 27.19 15.44 -6.33
CA ALA A 615 26.71 15.96 -5.05
C ALA A 615 26.06 17.35 -5.17
N GLU A 616 26.50 18.15 -6.16
CA GLU A 616 25.93 19.46 -6.52
C GLU A 616 24.86 19.36 -7.61
N GLY A 617 24.38 18.15 -7.93
CA GLY A 617 23.36 17.94 -8.96
C GLY A 617 23.87 18.01 -10.40
N LEU A 618 25.16 18.19 -10.62
CA LEU A 618 25.77 18.31 -11.94
C LEU A 618 26.05 16.92 -12.56
N THR A 619 25.92 16.82 -13.89
CA THR A 619 26.21 15.58 -14.64
C THR A 619 27.64 15.56 -15.13
N PRO A 620 28.56 14.78 -14.54
CA PRO A 620 29.94 14.70 -15.00
C PRO A 620 30.06 13.81 -16.24
N ARG A 621 30.87 14.24 -17.20
CA ARG A 621 31.29 13.44 -18.35
C ARG A 621 32.78 13.11 -18.18
N VAL A 622 33.08 11.89 -17.71
CA VAL A 622 34.44 11.41 -17.47
C VAL A 622 34.83 10.42 -18.55
N ASP A 623 36.08 10.49 -19.04
CA ASP A 623 36.64 9.48 -19.94
C ASP A 623 36.61 8.10 -19.25
N ARG A 624 36.00 7.11 -19.87
CA ARG A 624 35.82 5.77 -19.32
C ARG A 624 37.13 5.00 -19.16
N ASP A 625 38.17 5.34 -19.96
CA ASP A 625 39.39 4.58 -20.01
C ASP A 625 40.41 4.97 -18.92
N ALA A 626 40.14 6.05 -18.20
CA ALA A 626 41.04 6.50 -17.14
C ALA A 626 40.32 7.18 -15.95
N PRO A 627 39.45 6.48 -15.22
CA PRO A 627 38.65 7.08 -14.16
C PRO A 627 39.47 7.58 -12.95
N TRP A 628 40.68 7.18 -12.81
CA TRP A 628 41.59 7.53 -11.69
C TRP A 628 42.64 8.58 -12.03
N VAL A 629 42.70 9.03 -13.28
CA VAL A 629 43.63 10.09 -13.71
C VAL A 629 43.11 11.45 -13.22
N PRO A 630 44.01 12.36 -12.76
CA PRO A 630 43.62 13.73 -12.43
C PRO A 630 42.95 14.44 -13.62
N VAL A 631 41.88 15.17 -13.32
CA VAL A 631 41.10 15.86 -14.33
C VAL A 631 40.98 17.35 -14.02
N ALA A 632 40.68 18.16 -15.03
CA ALA A 632 40.29 19.57 -14.88
C ALA A 632 38.97 19.83 -15.63
N VAL A 633 38.25 20.85 -15.22
CA VAL A 633 37.06 21.32 -15.92
C VAL A 633 37.48 22.06 -17.18
N ARG A 634 37.02 21.63 -18.36
CA ARG A 634 37.38 22.22 -19.65
C ARG A 634 36.73 23.56 -19.95
N GLU A 635 35.53 23.80 -19.43
CA GLU A 635 34.76 25.00 -19.70
C GLU A 635 34.34 25.71 -18.42
N GLY A 636 34.79 26.97 -18.26
CA GLY A 636 34.19 27.98 -17.40
C GLY A 636 34.50 27.86 -15.90
N THR A 637 35.57 28.50 -15.46
CA THR A 637 35.92 28.56 -14.03
C THR A 637 35.08 29.57 -13.21
N ASP A 638 34.18 30.32 -13.86
CA ASP A 638 33.42 31.40 -13.20
C ASP A 638 31.91 31.32 -13.45
N ALA A 639 31.40 30.20 -13.91
CA ALA A 639 30.00 30.15 -14.33
C ALA A 639 29.20 29.10 -13.56
N GLU A 640 28.03 29.49 -13.14
CA GLU A 640 26.94 28.57 -12.89
C GLU A 640 26.63 27.79 -14.17
N VAL A 641 26.69 26.49 -14.09
CA VAL A 641 26.36 25.58 -15.20
C VAL A 641 24.92 25.11 -15.03
N ALA A 642 24.13 25.17 -16.11
CA ALA A 642 22.79 24.60 -16.10
C ALA A 642 22.85 23.10 -15.78
N LEU A 643 21.99 22.62 -14.87
CA LEU A 643 21.98 21.23 -14.38
C LEU A 643 21.72 20.19 -15.49
N ASP A 644 21.21 20.62 -16.64
CA ASP A 644 21.01 19.80 -17.83
C ASP A 644 22.25 19.66 -18.70
N ARG A 645 23.30 20.48 -18.47
CA ARG A 645 24.58 20.38 -19.18
C ARG A 645 25.54 19.42 -18.49
N ALA A 646 26.16 18.57 -19.28
CA ALA A 646 27.24 17.71 -18.79
C ALA A 646 28.52 18.54 -18.60
N VAL A 647 29.07 18.50 -17.41
CA VAL A 647 30.40 19.07 -17.10
C VAL A 647 31.47 18.12 -17.63
N ARG A 648 32.21 18.56 -18.63
CA ARG A 648 33.27 17.76 -19.23
C ARG A 648 34.55 17.89 -18.41
N LEU A 649 35.07 16.73 -17.99
CA LEU A 649 36.32 16.60 -17.27
C LEU A 649 37.39 16.07 -18.24
N ASP A 650 38.37 16.91 -18.59
CA ASP A 650 39.50 16.53 -19.39
C ASP A 650 40.67 16.08 -18.51
N ARG A 651 41.51 15.24 -19.04
CA ARG A 651 42.76 14.82 -18.34
C ARG A 651 43.68 16.05 -18.15
N LEU A 652 44.21 16.18 -16.95
CA LEU A 652 45.30 17.11 -16.65
C LEU A 652 46.64 16.48 -17.09
N GLY A 653 46.92 16.56 -18.42
CA GLY A 653 48.14 16.04 -18.99
C GLY A 653 48.33 14.52 -18.98
N ASP A 654 49.30 14.00 -19.73
CA ASP A 654 49.68 12.59 -19.69
C ASP A 654 50.72 12.28 -18.58
N GLU A 655 51.20 13.30 -17.84
CA GLU A 655 52.13 13.11 -16.75
C GLU A 655 51.38 12.83 -15.43
N PRO A 656 51.79 11.77 -14.68
CA PRO A 656 51.25 11.52 -13.34
C PRO A 656 51.57 12.72 -12.44
N ALA A 657 50.66 13.02 -11.48
CA ALA A 657 50.86 14.08 -10.50
C ALA A 657 52.24 13.93 -9.83
N SER A 658 53.06 14.97 -9.91
CA SER A 658 54.44 14.94 -9.40
C SER A 658 54.50 15.16 -7.87
N ALA A 659 53.38 15.48 -7.22
CA ALA A 659 53.33 15.78 -5.79
C ALA A 659 52.32 14.89 -5.05
N MET A 660 52.69 14.54 -3.81
CA MET A 660 51.89 13.73 -2.90
C MET A 660 50.57 14.43 -2.53
N PRO A 661 49.42 13.82 -2.82
CA PRO A 661 48.14 14.39 -2.46
C PRO A 661 47.82 14.31 -0.97
N ASP A 662 46.92 15.19 -0.47
CA ASP A 662 46.40 15.05 0.88
C ASP A 662 45.29 13.98 0.90
N LEU A 663 45.59 12.88 1.59
CA LEU A 663 44.71 11.72 1.71
C LEU A 663 43.85 11.77 2.99
N ARG A 664 44.16 12.67 3.93
CA ARG A 664 43.48 12.74 5.23
C ARG A 664 41.98 13.06 5.08
N GLY A 665 41.14 12.44 5.91
CA GLY A 665 39.67 12.53 5.84
C GLY A 665 39.03 11.70 4.73
N ARG A 666 39.78 11.14 3.78
CA ARG A 666 39.24 10.25 2.73
C ARG A 666 39.11 8.83 3.25
N SER A 667 38.16 8.04 2.72
CA SER A 667 38.11 6.64 3.06
C SER A 667 39.44 5.93 2.62
N VAL A 668 39.90 4.98 3.44
CA VAL A 668 41.10 4.18 3.11
C VAL A 668 41.01 3.58 1.72
N ARG A 669 39.81 3.10 1.31
CA ARG A 669 39.58 2.54 -0.05
C ARG A 669 39.86 3.57 -1.16
N GLN A 670 39.35 4.78 -1.02
CA GLN A 670 39.58 5.86 -1.99
C GLN A 670 41.04 6.28 -2.05
N ALA A 671 41.67 6.40 -0.90
CA ALA A 671 43.07 6.76 -0.81
C ALA A 671 43.99 5.70 -1.45
N VAL A 672 43.76 4.41 -1.21
CA VAL A 672 44.47 3.30 -1.85
C VAL A 672 44.28 3.32 -3.36
N ALA A 673 43.06 3.48 -3.83
CA ALA A 673 42.78 3.52 -5.26
C ALA A 673 43.51 4.70 -5.94
N TRP A 674 43.47 5.87 -5.30
CA TRP A 674 44.19 7.05 -5.82
C TRP A 674 45.70 6.85 -5.89
N MET A 675 46.34 6.42 -4.82
CA MET A 675 47.81 6.22 -4.80
C MET A 675 48.26 5.15 -5.79
N ARG A 676 47.48 4.08 -5.93
CA ARG A 676 47.78 3.04 -6.94
C ARG A 676 47.68 3.56 -8.37
N SER A 677 46.74 4.49 -8.66
CA SER A 677 46.64 5.11 -9.99
C SER A 677 47.82 6.01 -10.32
N LEU A 678 48.54 6.47 -9.29
CA LEU A 678 49.77 7.24 -9.41
C LEU A 678 51.06 6.33 -9.38
N GLY A 679 50.88 5.01 -9.40
CA GLY A 679 51.96 4.05 -9.40
C GLY A 679 52.61 3.85 -8.03
N VAL A 680 52.03 4.39 -6.96
CA VAL A 680 52.59 4.33 -5.60
C VAL A 680 52.11 3.07 -4.86
N GLU A 681 53.01 2.30 -4.28
CA GLU A 681 52.65 1.17 -3.44
C GLU A 681 52.03 1.66 -2.11
N VAL A 682 50.93 1.06 -1.69
CA VAL A 682 50.21 1.51 -0.49
C VAL A 682 50.15 0.43 0.57
N ARG A 683 50.72 0.75 1.74
CA ARG A 683 50.55 -0.06 2.94
C ARG A 683 49.43 0.54 3.83
N VAL A 684 48.45 -0.26 4.17
CA VAL A 684 47.32 0.17 4.97
C VAL A 684 47.41 -0.34 6.40
N VAL A 685 47.25 0.56 7.36
CA VAL A 685 47.13 0.26 8.79
C VAL A 685 45.79 0.79 9.29
N GLY A 686 44.86 -0.09 9.69
CA GLY A 686 43.55 0.28 10.20
C GLY A 686 42.46 0.35 9.11
N ARG A 687 41.29 0.91 9.49
CA ARG A 687 40.06 1.00 8.66
C ARG A 687 39.41 2.38 8.83
N GLY A 688 38.46 2.70 7.96
CA GLY A 688 37.67 3.96 8.06
C GLY A 688 38.26 5.10 7.23
N ALA A 689 38.26 6.31 7.77
CA ALA A 689 38.87 7.47 7.12
C ALA A 689 40.39 7.51 7.39
N VAL A 690 41.18 8.01 6.43
CA VAL A 690 42.61 8.22 6.60
C VAL A 690 42.87 9.30 7.66
N ALA A 691 43.46 8.93 8.76
CA ALA A 691 43.87 9.85 9.83
C ALA A 691 45.29 10.41 9.64
N ARG A 692 46.20 9.57 9.08
CA ARG A 692 47.59 9.95 8.82
C ARG A 692 48.10 9.29 7.53
N GLN A 693 49.05 9.97 6.88
CA GLN A 693 49.85 9.46 5.77
C GLN A 693 51.33 9.66 6.06
N SER A 694 52.17 8.72 5.64
CA SER A 694 53.62 8.72 5.98
C SER A 694 54.41 9.79 5.25
N VAL A 695 53.89 10.33 4.15
CA VAL A 695 54.49 11.41 3.36
C VAL A 695 53.61 12.62 3.41
N ALA A 696 54.15 13.80 3.68
CA ALA A 696 53.40 15.05 3.78
C ALA A 696 52.75 15.44 2.42
N PRO A 697 51.54 16.00 2.42
CA PRO A 697 50.93 16.55 1.21
C PRO A 697 51.84 17.61 0.55
N GLY A 698 51.93 17.60 -0.77
CA GLY A 698 52.79 18.49 -1.55
C GLY A 698 54.23 18.06 -1.69
N GLY A 699 54.71 17.03 -0.96
CA GLY A 699 56.01 16.41 -1.17
C GLY A 699 56.09 15.61 -2.44
N ALA A 700 57.30 15.22 -2.88
CA ALA A 700 57.50 14.35 -4.01
C ALA A 700 56.75 13.01 -3.82
N LEU A 701 56.21 12.45 -4.91
CA LEU A 701 55.56 11.16 -4.88
C LEU A 701 56.58 10.05 -4.48
N PRO A 702 56.31 9.30 -3.43
CA PRO A 702 57.17 8.20 -2.99
C PRO A 702 56.89 6.94 -3.81
N GLU A 703 57.84 5.99 -3.83
CA GLU A 703 57.58 4.65 -4.36
C GLU A 703 56.54 3.88 -3.52
N ALA A 704 56.49 4.15 -2.21
CA ALA A 704 55.51 3.55 -1.30
C ALA A 704 55.05 4.56 -0.23
N VAL A 705 53.78 4.47 0.15
CA VAL A 705 53.16 5.28 1.22
C VAL A 705 52.43 4.40 2.21
N THR A 706 52.58 4.71 3.50
CA THR A 706 51.73 4.10 4.55
C THR A 706 50.60 5.05 4.91
N ILE A 707 49.37 4.56 4.83
CA ILE A 707 48.19 5.28 5.27
C ILE A 707 47.57 4.60 6.49
N THR A 708 47.27 5.40 7.50
CA THR A 708 46.64 4.93 8.75
C THR A 708 45.20 5.38 8.80
N GLY A 709 44.28 4.41 8.85
CA GLY A 709 42.85 4.69 9.07
C GLY A 709 42.57 4.86 10.57
N GLY A 710 41.81 5.88 10.92
CA GLY A 710 41.25 6.08 12.26
C GLY A 710 39.82 5.55 12.35
N ARG A 711 39.35 5.19 13.55
CA ARG A 711 37.93 5.00 13.80
C ARG A 711 37.25 6.38 13.65
N SER A 712 36.21 6.44 12.77
CA SER A 712 35.27 7.56 12.76
C SER A 712 34.43 7.52 14.01
#